data_1b9d9fa155d7af5bb0223b890926c15a
#
_entry.id   1b9d9fa155d7af5bb0223b890926c15a
#
_cell.length_a   1.000
_cell.length_b   1.000
_cell.length_c   1.000
_cell.angle_alpha   90.00
_cell.angle_beta   90.00
_cell.angle_gamma   90.00
#
_symmetry.space_group_name_H-M   'P 1'
#
loop_
_entity.id
_entity.type
_entity.pdbx_description
1 polymer ?
#
loop_
_entity_poly.entity_id
_entity_poly.type
_entity_poly.pdbx_seq_one_letter_code
_entity_poly.pdbx_strand_id
1 'polypeptide(L)'
;MTLQEFQNDIRAGIPDRLPAAKPYDKQINHAPKRKGILTPEEEVLAIRNALRYFPAKHHATLAREFAEELRKYGRIYMYRLRPDYEMYARPIDEYPCRCRQAAAVMLMIQNNLDKAVAQHPHELITYGGNGAVFQNWAQYRLTMKYLSEMTDSQTLVMYSGHPLGLFPSHPDAPRVVVTNGMVIPNYSKPDDWERMNALGVSQYGQMTAGSYMYIGPQGIVHGTTITVMNAARKRFSGGRKDARGMLFVSSGLGGMSGAQPKAGNISGVVSVIAEINPKAAQKRYEQGWVDEMCDSLDALVPRIREACRAREVVSMAYVGNVVDLWERLAAEEIAVDLGSDQTSLHNPWAGGYYPVDVSYEASNKMMAEEPARFRECVQESLRRQVDAINKLTARGMYFFDYGNAFLLEASRAGAAVMGEGGRFRYPSYVQDIMGPMFFDYGFGPFRWVCTSGRPEDLELTDRLAAEVLEEIRATAPAEIAGQLDDNIHWIREAGRNRLVVGSQARILYADSEGRTRIAQAFNRALADGRLSAPVVLGRDHHDVSGTDSPYRETSNIYDGSNLTADMAVQNVIGDSFRGATWVSIHNGGGVGWGEVINGGFGMVVDGSEDADRHIREMLLWDVNNGIARRSWARNEGAMSAIRREMERTPGLQVTLPNVADEELIRNILKENE
;
A
#
# COMPACT_ATOMS: atom_id res chain seq x y z
N MET A 1 -17.96 -14.19 23.48
CA MET A 1 -18.90 -13.07 23.27
C MET A 1 -19.93 -13.48 22.24
N THR A 2 -21.20 -13.33 22.53
CA THR A 2 -22.31 -13.58 21.59
C THR A 2 -22.40 -12.44 20.55
N LEU A 3 -23.11 -12.67 19.45
CA LEU A 3 -23.37 -11.64 18.44
C LEU A 3 -24.07 -10.41 19.05
N GLN A 4 -25.03 -10.63 19.93
CA GLN A 4 -25.77 -9.55 20.61
C GLN A 4 -24.86 -8.71 21.51
N GLU A 5 -23.92 -9.34 22.23
CA GLU A 5 -22.96 -8.64 23.09
C GLU A 5 -21.99 -7.79 22.22
N PHE A 6 -21.51 -8.33 21.09
CA PHE A 6 -20.71 -7.60 20.12
C PHE A 6 -21.44 -6.36 19.58
N GLN A 7 -22.69 -6.53 19.14
CA GLN A 7 -23.50 -5.43 18.62
C GLN A 7 -23.78 -4.37 19.69
N ASN A 8 -24.00 -4.77 20.93
CA ASN A 8 -24.23 -3.85 22.03
C ASN A 8 -22.97 -3.06 22.39
N ASP A 9 -21.79 -3.70 22.38
CA ASP A 9 -20.51 -3.00 22.63
C ASP A 9 -20.21 -1.94 21.55
N ILE A 10 -20.51 -2.24 20.28
CA ILE A 10 -20.38 -1.25 19.19
C ILE A 10 -21.31 -0.05 19.43
N ARG A 11 -22.60 -0.28 19.71
CA ARG A 11 -23.57 0.81 19.93
C ARG A 11 -23.23 1.65 21.17
N ALA A 12 -22.63 1.05 22.18
CA ALA A 12 -22.22 1.76 23.39
C ALA A 12 -21.11 2.78 23.13
N GLY A 13 -20.22 2.52 22.16
CA GLY A 13 -19.07 3.38 21.88
C GLY A 13 -18.12 3.48 23.07
N ILE A 14 -17.81 4.70 23.51
CA ILE A 14 -16.99 4.91 24.72
C ILE A 14 -17.91 4.64 25.94
N PRO A 15 -17.60 3.64 26.79
CA PRO A 15 -18.47 3.25 27.88
C PRO A 15 -18.47 4.29 29.00
N ASP A 16 -19.65 4.55 29.59
CA ASP A 16 -19.81 5.46 30.75
C ASP A 16 -19.04 5.01 31.99
N ARG A 17 -18.90 3.71 32.17
CA ARG A 17 -18.06 3.10 33.19
C ARG A 17 -16.78 2.59 32.55
N LEU A 18 -15.65 3.02 33.07
CA LEU A 18 -14.35 2.55 32.56
C LEU A 18 -14.22 1.03 32.69
N PRO A 19 -13.83 0.33 31.61
CA PRO A 19 -13.46 -1.08 31.69
C PRO A 19 -12.29 -1.31 32.65
N ALA A 20 -11.99 -2.55 32.99
CA ALA A 20 -10.79 -2.88 33.76
C ALA A 20 -9.54 -2.45 32.99
N ALA A 21 -8.49 -2.02 33.71
CA ALA A 21 -7.20 -1.71 33.10
C ALA A 21 -6.65 -2.97 32.41
N LYS A 22 -6.10 -2.80 31.22
CA LYS A 22 -5.49 -3.89 30.46
C LYS A 22 -3.98 -3.88 30.70
N PRO A 23 -3.40 -4.95 31.29
CA PRO A 23 -1.96 -5.01 31.52
C PRO A 23 -1.21 -5.07 30.18
N TYR A 24 0.04 -4.62 30.22
CA TYR A 24 0.95 -4.79 29.08
C TYR A 24 1.30 -6.27 28.94
N ASP A 25 1.03 -6.83 27.81
CA ASP A 25 1.36 -8.21 27.46
C ASP A 25 2.63 -8.27 26.62
N LYS A 26 3.71 -8.77 27.21
CA LYS A 26 5.02 -8.90 26.55
C LYS A 26 5.04 -9.95 25.42
N GLN A 27 4.02 -10.82 25.34
CA GLN A 27 3.94 -11.85 24.29
C GLN A 27 3.40 -11.33 22.98
N ILE A 28 2.83 -10.14 22.98
CA ILE A 28 2.28 -9.49 21.78
C ILE A 28 3.42 -8.83 21.00
N ASN A 29 3.33 -8.88 19.67
CA ASN A 29 4.21 -8.13 18.79
C ASN A 29 3.79 -6.65 18.78
N HIS A 30 4.34 -5.87 19.70
CA HIS A 30 4.08 -4.43 19.78
C HIS A 30 4.78 -3.64 18.70
N ALA A 31 4.16 -2.50 18.33
CA ALA A 31 4.80 -1.51 17.48
C ALA A 31 6.06 -0.94 18.16
N PRO A 32 7.10 -0.57 17.39
CA PRO A 32 8.28 0.06 17.93
C PRO A 32 7.95 1.30 18.76
N LYS A 33 8.66 1.47 19.88
CA LYS A 33 8.53 2.69 20.68
C LYS A 33 8.89 3.90 19.81
N ARG A 34 8.04 4.93 19.86
CA ARG A 34 8.32 6.18 19.16
C ARG A 34 9.28 7.07 19.96
N LYS A 35 10.04 7.89 19.24
CA LYS A 35 10.93 8.87 19.84
C LYS A 35 10.14 9.81 20.77
N GLY A 36 10.61 10.01 22.00
CA GLY A 36 10.09 11.05 22.87
C GLY A 36 10.55 12.41 22.34
N ILE A 37 9.62 13.17 21.80
CA ILE A 37 9.91 14.45 21.13
C ILE A 37 9.21 15.65 21.80
N LEU A 38 8.26 15.36 22.69
CA LEU A 38 7.47 16.40 23.36
C LEU A 38 8.25 17.05 24.50
N THR A 39 8.07 18.37 24.66
CA THR A 39 8.47 19.08 25.86
C THR A 39 7.52 18.74 27.03
N PRO A 40 7.87 19.05 28.30
CA PRO A 40 6.96 18.83 29.44
C PRO A 40 5.60 19.52 29.27
N GLU A 41 5.56 20.70 28.71
CA GLU A 41 4.32 21.44 28.42
C GLU A 41 3.50 20.76 27.34
N GLU A 42 4.16 20.18 26.34
CA GLU A 42 3.52 19.43 25.26
C GLU A 42 3.02 18.07 25.75
N GLU A 43 3.68 17.42 26.70
CA GLU A 43 3.15 16.22 27.35
C GLU A 43 1.83 16.51 28.08
N VAL A 44 1.73 17.65 28.77
CA VAL A 44 0.47 18.13 29.37
C VAL A 44 -0.60 18.33 28.28
N LEU A 45 -0.24 18.93 27.15
CA LEU A 45 -1.16 19.14 26.02
C LEU A 45 -1.62 17.80 25.41
N ALA A 46 -0.71 16.86 25.22
CA ALA A 46 -1.03 15.52 24.69
C ALA A 46 -2.04 14.77 25.58
N ILE A 47 -1.80 14.78 26.91
CA ILE A 47 -2.72 14.16 27.88
C ILE A 47 -4.07 14.89 27.88
N ARG A 48 -4.08 16.21 27.81
CA ARG A 48 -5.30 17.03 27.73
C ARG A 48 -6.09 16.71 26.45
N ASN A 49 -5.43 16.55 25.32
CA ASN A 49 -6.05 16.12 24.07
C ASN A 49 -6.64 14.71 24.18
N ALA A 50 -5.97 13.80 24.88
CA ALA A 50 -6.48 12.46 25.11
C ALA A 50 -7.69 12.45 26.05
N LEU A 51 -7.70 13.28 27.09
CA LEU A 51 -8.79 13.36 28.06
C LEU A 51 -10.08 13.95 27.50
N ARG A 52 -10.04 14.67 26.37
CA ARG A 52 -11.24 15.30 25.77
C ARG A 52 -12.34 14.30 25.35
N TYR A 53 -12.01 13.00 25.26
CA TYR A 53 -12.98 11.95 24.96
C TYR A 53 -13.81 11.53 26.18
N PHE A 54 -13.48 11.98 27.39
CA PHE A 54 -14.01 11.45 28.64
C PHE A 54 -14.59 12.53 29.55
N PRO A 55 -15.65 12.21 30.31
CA PRO A 55 -16.15 13.11 31.33
C PRO A 55 -15.13 13.28 32.49
N ALA A 56 -15.17 14.43 33.15
CA ALA A 56 -14.21 14.85 34.18
C ALA A 56 -14.00 13.81 35.30
N LYS A 57 -15.05 13.05 35.66
CA LYS A 57 -14.99 12.00 36.70
C LYS A 57 -13.91 10.93 36.43
N HIS A 58 -13.47 10.75 35.17
CA HIS A 58 -12.47 9.77 34.78
C HIS A 58 -11.08 10.37 34.59
N HIS A 59 -10.93 11.70 34.58
CA HIS A 59 -9.67 12.36 34.22
C HIS A 59 -8.52 11.97 35.15
N ALA A 60 -8.73 11.90 36.47
CA ALA A 60 -7.67 11.57 37.42
C ALA A 60 -7.06 10.15 37.20
N THR A 61 -7.90 9.19 36.84
CA THR A 61 -7.47 7.82 36.55
C THR A 61 -6.76 7.78 35.19
N LEU A 62 -7.40 8.29 34.15
CA LEU A 62 -6.92 8.18 32.78
C LEU A 62 -5.68 9.04 32.54
N ALA A 63 -5.52 10.20 33.19
CA ALA A 63 -4.32 11.02 33.07
C ALA A 63 -3.05 10.26 33.48
N ARG A 64 -3.11 9.45 34.52
CA ARG A 64 -1.99 8.62 34.98
C ARG A 64 -1.64 7.54 33.96
N GLU A 65 -2.65 6.85 33.43
CA GLU A 65 -2.48 5.82 32.40
C GLU A 65 -1.91 6.41 31.12
N PHE A 66 -2.44 7.52 30.67
CA PHE A 66 -1.98 8.19 29.45
C PHE A 66 -0.55 8.73 29.58
N ALA A 67 -0.17 9.22 30.77
CA ALA A 67 1.22 9.60 31.05
C ALA A 67 2.16 8.37 31.03
N GLU A 68 1.71 7.20 31.49
CA GLU A 68 2.46 5.96 31.40
C GLU A 68 2.60 5.46 29.95
N GLU A 69 1.51 5.49 29.18
CA GLU A 69 1.53 5.12 27.75
C GLU A 69 2.47 6.04 26.97
N LEU A 70 2.39 7.36 27.19
CA LEU A 70 3.24 8.35 26.51
C LEU A 70 4.73 8.09 26.79
N ARG A 71 5.11 7.82 28.04
CA ARG A 71 6.49 7.48 28.42
C ARG A 71 6.95 6.14 27.84
N LYS A 72 6.04 5.14 27.79
CA LYS A 72 6.36 3.79 27.38
C LYS A 72 6.39 3.62 25.87
N TYR A 73 5.45 4.24 25.15
CA TYR A 73 5.26 4.06 23.69
C TYR A 73 5.60 5.30 22.88
N GLY A 74 5.76 6.46 23.51
CA GLY A 74 5.82 7.75 22.83
C GLY A 74 4.48 8.23 22.27
N ARG A 75 3.38 7.54 22.62
CA ARG A 75 2.00 7.78 22.15
C ARG A 75 0.99 7.32 23.19
N ILE A 76 -0.26 7.82 23.04
CA ILE A 76 -1.40 7.44 23.88
C ILE A 76 -2.36 6.60 23.04
N TYR A 77 -2.34 5.29 23.23
CA TYR A 77 -3.20 4.34 22.52
C TYR A 77 -4.54 4.10 23.20
N MET A 78 -4.68 4.46 24.50
CA MET A 78 -5.87 4.22 25.32
C MET A 78 -6.22 2.73 25.40
N TYR A 79 -5.25 1.87 25.71
CA TYR A 79 -5.38 0.41 25.74
C TYR A 79 -6.55 -0.11 26.55
N ARG A 80 -6.92 0.55 27.65
CA ARG A 80 -8.08 0.21 28.45
C ARG A 80 -9.34 0.08 27.63
N LEU A 81 -9.47 0.89 26.56
CA LEU A 81 -10.66 0.94 25.72
C LEU A 81 -10.68 -0.09 24.59
N ARG A 82 -9.59 -0.83 24.40
CA ARG A 82 -9.56 -1.88 23.38
C ARG A 82 -10.73 -2.85 23.63
N PRO A 83 -11.55 -3.17 22.62
CA PRO A 83 -12.61 -4.16 22.78
C PRO A 83 -12.08 -5.54 23.13
N ASP A 84 -12.93 -6.37 23.74
CA ASP A 84 -12.60 -7.75 24.13
C ASP A 84 -13.00 -8.76 23.04
N TYR A 85 -13.69 -8.33 21.99
CA TYR A 85 -14.01 -9.17 20.84
C TYR A 85 -12.85 -9.21 19.83
N GLU A 86 -12.78 -10.30 19.09
CA GLU A 86 -11.80 -10.44 18.01
C GLU A 86 -12.17 -9.54 16.82
N MET A 87 -11.13 -8.93 16.23
CA MET A 87 -11.23 -8.14 15.01
C MET A 87 -11.07 -9.07 13.81
N TYR A 88 -12.10 -9.12 12.95
CA TYR A 88 -12.08 -9.78 11.65
C TYR A 88 -13.27 -9.30 10.81
N ALA A 89 -13.22 -9.49 9.50
CA ALA A 89 -14.33 -9.20 8.60
C ALA A 89 -15.47 -10.20 8.83
N ARG A 90 -16.48 -9.81 9.61
CA ARG A 90 -17.71 -10.59 9.82
C ARG A 90 -18.62 -10.48 8.59
N PRO A 91 -19.53 -11.44 8.35
CA PRO A 91 -20.59 -11.24 7.38
C PRO A 91 -21.32 -9.91 7.63
N ILE A 92 -21.62 -9.19 6.54
CA ILE A 92 -22.12 -7.80 6.63
C ILE A 92 -23.38 -7.66 7.49
N ASP A 93 -24.24 -8.67 7.50
CA ASP A 93 -25.51 -8.66 8.26
C ASP A 93 -25.30 -8.81 9.78
N GLU A 94 -24.09 -9.11 10.26
CA GLU A 94 -23.78 -9.16 11.70
C GLU A 94 -23.52 -7.77 12.29
N TYR A 95 -23.27 -6.76 11.47
CA TYR A 95 -22.99 -5.40 11.94
C TYR A 95 -24.27 -4.64 12.29
N PRO A 96 -24.29 -3.93 13.45
CA PRO A 96 -25.50 -3.26 13.97
C PRO A 96 -25.78 -1.91 13.31
N CYS A 97 -25.74 -1.82 12.00
CA CYS A 97 -25.88 -0.58 11.23
C CYS A 97 -27.29 -0.39 10.68
N ARG A 98 -27.69 0.87 10.45
CA ARG A 98 -28.97 1.23 9.85
C ARG A 98 -28.93 1.20 8.33
N CYS A 99 -27.74 1.33 7.72
CA CYS A 99 -27.54 1.22 6.29
C CYS A 99 -26.38 0.27 5.96
N ARG A 100 -26.45 -0.39 4.82
CA ARG A 100 -25.47 -1.38 4.38
C ARG A 100 -24.11 -0.76 4.10
N GLN A 101 -24.07 0.49 3.65
CA GLN A 101 -22.84 1.23 3.39
C GLN A 101 -22.01 1.41 4.68
N ALA A 102 -22.65 1.79 5.78
CA ALA A 102 -21.99 1.89 7.09
C ALA A 102 -21.50 0.53 7.60
N ALA A 103 -22.27 -0.54 7.38
CA ALA A 103 -21.86 -1.90 7.73
C ALA A 103 -20.63 -2.35 6.94
N ALA A 104 -20.56 -2.02 5.66
CA ALA A 104 -19.39 -2.29 4.83
C ALA A 104 -18.14 -1.56 5.33
N VAL A 105 -18.25 -0.29 5.73
CA VAL A 105 -17.13 0.46 6.34
C VAL A 105 -16.69 -0.20 7.65
N MET A 106 -17.59 -0.62 8.52
CA MET A 106 -17.25 -1.36 9.75
C MET A 106 -16.51 -2.66 9.47
N LEU A 107 -16.99 -3.44 8.50
CA LEU A 107 -16.36 -4.68 8.06
C LEU A 107 -14.92 -4.42 7.63
N MET A 108 -14.69 -3.40 6.80
CA MET A 108 -13.36 -3.07 6.31
C MET A 108 -12.44 -2.54 7.41
N ILE A 109 -12.94 -1.76 8.36
CA ILE A 109 -12.18 -1.34 9.55
C ILE A 109 -11.73 -2.56 10.35
N GLN A 110 -12.63 -3.50 10.64
CA GLN A 110 -12.30 -4.70 11.40
C GLN A 110 -11.37 -5.65 10.64
N ASN A 111 -11.52 -5.78 9.31
CA ASN A 111 -10.55 -6.50 8.49
C ASN A 111 -9.14 -5.92 8.59
N ASN A 112 -9.01 -4.59 8.57
CA ASN A 112 -7.72 -3.92 8.70
C ASN A 112 -7.06 -4.08 10.08
N LEU A 113 -7.82 -4.49 11.09
CA LEU A 113 -7.36 -4.75 12.46
C LEU A 113 -7.34 -6.23 12.84
N ASP A 114 -7.69 -7.13 11.92
CA ASP A 114 -7.59 -8.58 12.09
C ASP A 114 -6.12 -8.97 12.38
N LYS A 115 -5.90 -9.81 13.39
CA LYS A 115 -4.58 -10.31 13.76
C LYS A 115 -3.85 -11.08 12.64
N ALA A 116 -4.61 -11.63 11.68
CA ALA A 116 -4.07 -12.28 10.49
C ALA A 116 -3.62 -11.27 9.43
N VAL A 117 -4.17 -10.06 9.44
CA VAL A 117 -3.97 -8.99 8.46
C VAL A 117 -3.01 -7.93 9.00
N ALA A 118 -3.28 -7.43 10.20
CA ALA A 118 -2.57 -6.31 10.81
C ALA A 118 -1.21 -6.70 11.40
N GLN A 119 -0.24 -5.83 11.26
CA GLN A 119 1.11 -6.00 11.83
C GLN A 119 1.11 -5.82 13.35
N HIS A 120 0.44 -4.76 13.85
CA HIS A 120 0.32 -4.44 15.27
C HIS A 120 -1.13 -4.05 15.60
N PRO A 121 -2.06 -5.03 15.62
CA PRO A 121 -3.49 -4.74 15.77
C PRO A 121 -3.83 -4.10 17.12
N HIS A 122 -3.05 -4.35 18.17
CA HIS A 122 -3.24 -3.75 19.49
C HIS A 122 -2.94 -2.24 19.51
N GLU A 123 -2.07 -1.79 18.62
CA GLU A 123 -1.71 -0.39 18.40
C GLU A 123 -2.40 0.21 17.18
N LEU A 124 -3.44 -0.46 16.66
CA LEU A 124 -4.25 0.00 15.53
C LEU A 124 -3.45 0.20 14.23
N ILE A 125 -2.33 -0.52 14.08
CA ILE A 125 -1.42 -0.43 12.94
C ILE A 125 -1.61 -1.64 12.02
N THR A 126 -1.98 -1.38 10.77
CA THR A 126 -2.17 -2.41 9.76
C THR A 126 -0.84 -2.86 9.17
N TYR A 127 -0.02 -1.95 8.63
CA TYR A 127 1.27 -2.28 8.02
C TYR A 127 2.27 -1.12 8.08
N GLY A 128 3.51 -1.37 7.62
CA GLY A 128 4.55 -0.36 7.47
C GLY A 128 5.08 0.20 8.79
N GLY A 129 4.89 -0.49 9.91
CA GLY A 129 5.36 -0.11 11.25
C GLY A 129 4.61 1.05 11.89
N ASN A 130 3.88 1.86 11.13
CA ASN A 130 3.15 3.05 11.60
C ASN A 130 1.92 3.43 10.77
N GLY A 131 1.55 2.63 9.77
CA GLY A 131 0.33 2.82 8.98
C GLY A 131 -0.92 2.53 9.81
N ALA A 132 -1.42 3.55 10.50
CA ALA A 132 -2.48 3.43 11.49
C ALA A 132 -3.87 3.59 10.86
N VAL A 133 -4.83 2.81 11.37
CA VAL A 133 -6.27 2.96 11.09
C VAL A 133 -6.85 4.06 11.95
N PHE A 134 -6.46 4.10 13.22
CA PHE A 134 -6.78 5.15 14.20
C PHE A 134 -5.56 5.44 15.07
N GLN A 135 -5.55 6.58 15.74
CA GLN A 135 -4.50 6.91 16.71
C GLN A 135 -4.67 6.19 18.05
N ASN A 136 -5.93 5.96 18.47
CA ASN A 136 -6.26 5.38 19.76
C ASN A 136 -7.62 4.66 19.76
N TRP A 137 -7.87 3.84 20.78
CA TRP A 137 -9.06 3.02 20.89
C TRP A 137 -10.36 3.81 21.18
N ALA A 138 -10.28 5.04 21.70
CA ALA A 138 -11.46 5.88 21.82
C ALA A 138 -11.98 6.31 20.45
N GLN A 139 -11.08 6.65 19.52
CA GLN A 139 -11.44 6.98 18.14
C GLN A 139 -12.12 5.80 17.44
N TYR A 140 -11.58 4.58 17.58
CA TYR A 140 -12.20 3.37 17.05
C TYR A 140 -13.63 3.22 17.59
N ARG A 141 -13.82 3.22 18.91
CA ARG A 141 -15.13 3.04 19.55
C ARG A 141 -16.14 4.10 19.13
N LEU A 142 -15.73 5.34 19.07
CA LEU A 142 -16.60 6.44 18.68
C LEU A 142 -16.98 6.35 17.19
N THR A 143 -16.03 5.99 16.32
CA THR A 143 -16.31 5.75 14.90
C THR A 143 -17.30 4.62 14.69
N MET A 144 -17.11 3.48 15.35
CA MET A 144 -18.04 2.33 15.26
C MET A 144 -19.43 2.70 15.75
N LYS A 145 -19.53 3.47 16.82
CA LYS A 145 -20.83 4.00 17.29
C LYS A 145 -21.50 4.87 16.24
N TYR A 146 -20.82 5.87 15.68
CA TYR A 146 -21.38 6.73 14.65
C TYR A 146 -21.83 5.94 13.41
N LEU A 147 -21.04 4.97 12.97
CA LEU A 147 -21.43 4.10 11.85
C LEU A 147 -22.67 3.27 12.18
N SER A 148 -22.87 2.84 13.45
CA SER A 148 -24.06 2.10 13.84
C SER A 148 -25.34 2.97 13.86
N GLU A 149 -25.19 4.26 14.08
CA GLU A 149 -26.29 5.23 14.16
C GLU A 149 -26.60 5.91 12.83
N MET A 150 -25.62 5.92 11.92
CA MET A 150 -25.66 6.61 10.62
C MET A 150 -26.85 6.16 9.76
N THR A 151 -27.51 7.14 9.14
CA THR A 151 -28.50 6.93 8.08
C THR A 151 -27.86 7.12 6.69
N ASP A 152 -28.60 6.82 5.64
CA ASP A 152 -28.21 7.06 4.24
C ASP A 152 -28.10 8.54 3.87
N SER A 153 -28.65 9.42 4.70
CA SER A 153 -28.65 10.87 4.52
C SER A 153 -27.69 11.60 5.45
N GLN A 154 -26.59 10.93 5.83
CA GLN A 154 -25.54 11.49 6.70
C GLN A 154 -24.15 11.13 6.19
N THR A 155 -23.18 12.01 6.46
CA THR A 155 -21.76 11.81 6.25
C THR A 155 -21.02 11.91 7.59
N LEU A 156 -20.22 10.90 7.91
CA LEU A 156 -19.23 10.93 8.99
C LEU A 156 -17.99 11.65 8.51
N VAL A 157 -17.65 12.74 9.17
CA VAL A 157 -16.43 13.51 8.88
C VAL A 157 -15.34 13.13 9.87
N MET A 158 -14.19 12.75 9.35
CA MET A 158 -13.04 12.30 10.14
C MET A 158 -11.77 13.02 9.72
N TYR A 159 -10.97 13.43 10.67
CA TYR A 159 -9.60 13.87 10.39
C TYR A 159 -8.61 13.20 11.35
N SER A 160 -7.52 12.70 10.81
CA SER A 160 -6.44 12.06 11.56
C SER A 160 -6.95 11.03 12.60
N GLY A 161 -7.89 10.19 12.16
CA GLY A 161 -8.53 9.14 12.97
C GLY A 161 -9.66 9.63 13.89
N HIS A 162 -9.78 10.94 14.13
CA HIS A 162 -10.80 11.50 15.02
C HIS A 162 -12.14 11.71 14.29
N PRO A 163 -13.23 11.03 14.69
CA PRO A 163 -14.56 11.27 14.14
C PRO A 163 -15.14 12.56 14.72
N LEU A 164 -15.27 13.60 13.88
CA LEU A 164 -15.86 14.88 14.29
C LEU A 164 -17.36 14.79 14.52
N GLY A 165 -18.07 13.98 13.72
CA GLY A 165 -19.51 13.78 13.86
C GLY A 165 -20.21 13.46 12.56
N LEU A 166 -21.51 13.16 12.67
CA LEU A 166 -22.42 12.94 11.57
C LEU A 166 -23.04 14.25 11.12
N PHE A 167 -22.90 14.56 9.85
CA PHE A 167 -23.46 15.75 9.23
C PHE A 167 -24.58 15.38 8.25
N PRO A 168 -25.67 16.15 8.16
CA PRO A 168 -26.69 15.95 7.14
C PRO A 168 -26.09 15.95 5.75
N SER A 169 -26.55 15.03 4.89
CA SER A 169 -26.08 14.84 3.53
C SER A 169 -27.20 14.24 2.68
N HIS A 170 -26.88 13.53 1.61
CA HIS A 170 -27.82 12.86 0.72
C HIS A 170 -27.24 11.49 0.27
N PRO A 171 -28.08 10.57 -0.27
CA PRO A 171 -27.65 9.21 -0.60
C PRO A 171 -26.47 9.08 -1.57
N ASP A 172 -26.32 10.01 -2.49
CA ASP A 172 -25.19 10.01 -3.44
C ASP A 172 -23.87 10.54 -2.86
N ALA A 173 -23.90 11.22 -1.69
CA ALA A 173 -22.70 11.72 -1.04
C ALA A 173 -21.95 10.60 -0.29
N PRO A 174 -20.63 10.71 -0.12
CA PRO A 174 -19.89 9.75 0.69
C PRO A 174 -20.44 9.61 2.11
N ARG A 175 -20.55 8.36 2.58
CA ARG A 175 -20.90 8.07 3.98
C ARG A 175 -19.79 8.45 4.93
N VAL A 176 -18.52 8.38 4.49
CA VAL A 176 -17.36 8.77 5.29
C VAL A 176 -16.38 9.56 4.44
N VAL A 177 -15.89 10.67 5.01
CA VAL A 177 -14.80 11.46 4.42
C VAL A 177 -13.65 11.48 5.42
N VAL A 178 -12.48 11.01 5.01
CA VAL A 178 -11.28 10.88 5.85
C VAL A 178 -10.15 11.74 5.32
N THR A 179 -9.51 12.51 6.20
CA THR A 179 -8.23 13.15 5.91
C THR A 179 -7.21 12.75 6.98
N ASN A 180 -6.00 12.38 6.58
CA ASN A 180 -4.93 12.02 7.50
C ASN A 180 -3.65 12.76 7.15
N GLY A 181 -3.00 13.34 8.16
CA GLY A 181 -1.67 13.92 8.00
C GLY A 181 -1.60 15.13 7.07
N MET A 182 -2.69 15.85 6.86
CA MET A 182 -2.73 17.03 5.96
C MET A 182 -2.13 18.26 6.64
N VAL A 183 -0.81 18.25 6.80
CA VAL A 183 -0.05 19.32 7.45
C VAL A 183 0.32 20.40 6.44
N ILE A 184 0.24 21.67 6.86
CA ILE A 184 0.62 22.82 6.04
C ILE A 184 2.12 22.71 5.67
N PRO A 185 2.52 22.90 4.39
CA PRO A 185 3.87 22.57 3.93
C PRO A 185 5.03 23.14 4.73
N ASN A 186 4.95 24.39 5.18
CA ASN A 186 6.02 25.01 5.97
C ASN A 186 6.19 24.43 7.39
N TYR A 187 5.26 23.57 7.83
CA TYR A 187 5.24 22.92 9.14
C TYR A 187 5.32 21.39 9.02
N SER A 188 5.86 20.88 7.91
CA SER A 188 5.90 19.46 7.57
C SER A 188 7.31 18.87 7.51
N LYS A 189 8.18 19.26 8.45
CA LYS A 189 9.46 18.61 8.68
C LYS A 189 9.26 17.27 9.41
N PRO A 190 10.19 16.30 9.28
CA PRO A 190 10.05 15.01 9.95
C PRO A 190 9.72 15.07 11.44
N ASP A 191 10.39 15.96 12.20
CA ASP A 191 10.12 16.12 13.64
C ASP A 191 8.76 16.79 13.92
N ASP A 192 8.24 17.64 13.03
CA ASP A 192 6.91 18.23 13.16
C ASP A 192 5.81 17.16 13.08
N TRP A 193 5.97 16.19 12.17
CA TRP A 193 5.05 15.08 12.04
C TRP A 193 5.01 14.19 13.28
N GLU A 194 6.18 13.78 13.78
CA GLU A 194 6.27 12.96 14.98
C GLU A 194 5.69 13.69 16.21
N ARG A 195 5.96 14.99 16.33
CA ARG A 195 5.41 15.83 17.38
C ARG A 195 3.89 15.93 17.32
N MET A 196 3.31 16.26 16.16
CA MET A 196 1.86 16.35 16.00
C MET A 196 1.16 15.00 16.21
N ASN A 197 1.81 13.92 15.83
CA ASN A 197 1.31 12.59 16.09
C ASN A 197 1.33 12.25 17.60
N ALA A 198 2.40 12.56 18.30
CA ALA A 198 2.49 12.36 19.76
C ALA A 198 1.50 13.23 20.54
N LEU A 199 1.19 14.45 20.05
CA LEU A 199 0.12 15.31 20.57
C LEU A 199 -1.30 14.76 20.31
N GLY A 200 -1.45 13.72 19.49
CA GLY A 200 -2.75 13.16 19.12
C GLY A 200 -3.57 14.06 18.21
N VAL A 201 -2.93 14.87 17.36
CA VAL A 201 -3.62 15.81 16.45
C VAL A 201 -3.40 15.52 14.97
N SER A 202 -2.41 14.70 14.63
CA SER A 202 -2.19 14.25 13.26
C SER A 202 -1.89 12.76 13.22
N GLN A 203 -2.34 12.08 12.17
CA GLN A 203 -2.14 10.64 11.95
C GLN A 203 -1.39 10.40 10.65
N TYR A 204 -0.45 9.48 10.66
CA TYR A 204 0.16 8.96 9.46
C TYR A 204 -0.80 8.02 8.74
N GLY A 205 -1.45 8.51 7.71
CA GLY A 205 -2.36 7.74 6.87
C GLY A 205 -1.63 7.06 5.73
N GLN A 206 -1.08 5.88 5.95
CA GLN A 206 -0.34 5.16 4.93
C GLN A 206 -1.28 4.41 4.01
N MET A 207 -1.46 4.92 2.77
CA MET A 207 -2.13 4.21 1.67
C MET A 207 -3.45 3.56 2.11
N THR A 208 -3.69 2.30 1.75
CA THR A 208 -4.92 1.55 2.04
C THR A 208 -5.19 1.27 3.51
N ALA A 209 -4.19 1.35 4.39
CA ALA A 209 -4.43 1.27 5.84
C ALA A 209 -5.29 2.44 6.33
N GLY A 210 -4.99 3.65 5.90
CA GLY A 210 -5.73 4.86 6.28
C GLY A 210 -7.12 4.96 5.65
N SER A 211 -7.39 4.26 4.55
CA SER A 211 -8.69 4.22 3.87
C SER A 211 -9.52 2.97 4.18
N TYR A 212 -9.05 2.11 5.06
CA TYR A 212 -9.70 0.83 5.40
C TYR A 212 -9.77 -0.17 4.24
N MET A 213 -9.04 0.04 3.13
CA MET A 213 -9.07 -0.81 1.93
C MET A 213 -7.93 -1.83 1.83
N TYR A 214 -7.17 -2.06 2.90
CA TYR A 214 -6.16 -3.11 2.92
C TYR A 214 -6.81 -4.49 2.97
N ILE A 215 -6.52 -5.33 1.99
CA ILE A 215 -7.10 -6.68 1.81
C ILE A 215 -6.10 -7.79 2.11
N GLY A 216 -5.09 -7.50 2.90
CA GLY A 216 -4.00 -8.42 3.17
C GLY A 216 -2.90 -8.38 2.09
N PRO A 217 -1.97 -9.33 2.12
CA PRO A 217 -0.74 -9.29 1.33
C PRO A 217 -0.94 -9.54 -0.17
N GLN A 218 -2.11 -9.98 -0.64
CA GLN A 218 -2.32 -10.29 -2.06
C GLN A 218 -2.14 -9.08 -2.99
N GLY A 219 -2.38 -7.86 -2.49
CA GLY A 219 -2.15 -6.64 -3.27
C GLY A 219 -0.69 -6.47 -3.67
N ILE A 220 0.22 -6.63 -2.72
CA ILE A 220 1.65 -6.54 -2.99
C ILE A 220 2.17 -7.76 -3.76
N VAL A 221 1.61 -8.96 -3.54
CA VAL A 221 1.97 -10.14 -4.35
C VAL A 221 1.62 -9.89 -5.81
N HIS A 222 0.42 -9.37 -6.10
CA HIS A 222 0.00 -9.03 -7.46
C HIS A 222 0.92 -7.98 -8.09
N GLY A 223 1.12 -6.84 -7.43
CA GLY A 223 1.98 -5.76 -7.95
C GLY A 223 3.42 -6.21 -8.20
N THR A 224 3.98 -7.02 -7.28
CA THR A 224 5.33 -7.58 -7.46
C THR A 224 5.37 -8.60 -8.60
N THR A 225 4.36 -9.46 -8.74
CA THR A 225 4.26 -10.41 -9.85
C THR A 225 4.28 -9.69 -11.20
N ILE A 226 3.40 -8.71 -11.38
CA ILE A 226 3.31 -7.93 -12.61
C ILE A 226 4.64 -7.18 -12.88
N THR A 227 5.25 -6.61 -11.85
CA THR A 227 6.55 -5.93 -11.98
C THR A 227 7.64 -6.90 -12.44
N VAL A 228 7.80 -8.06 -11.79
CA VAL A 228 8.84 -9.05 -12.13
C VAL A 228 8.62 -9.65 -13.52
N MET A 229 7.36 -9.97 -13.89
CA MET A 229 7.03 -10.47 -15.23
C MET A 229 7.44 -9.47 -16.31
N ASN A 230 7.14 -8.20 -16.13
CA ASN A 230 7.44 -7.18 -17.12
C ASN A 230 8.92 -6.77 -17.10
N ALA A 231 9.61 -6.76 -15.96
CA ALA A 231 11.05 -6.65 -15.88
C ALA A 231 11.74 -7.78 -16.64
N ALA A 232 11.28 -9.02 -16.49
CA ALA A 232 11.79 -10.17 -17.23
C ALA A 232 11.59 -10.03 -18.74
N ARG A 233 10.41 -9.60 -19.19
CA ARG A 233 10.12 -9.34 -20.62
C ARG A 233 11.08 -8.33 -21.25
N LYS A 234 11.44 -7.27 -20.53
CA LYS A 234 12.45 -6.29 -20.99
C LYS A 234 13.83 -6.93 -21.21
N ARG A 235 14.09 -8.08 -20.59
CA ARG A 235 15.35 -8.83 -20.69
C ARG A 235 15.28 -10.02 -21.65
N PHE A 236 14.12 -10.33 -22.23
CA PHE A 236 14.02 -11.42 -23.17
C PHE A 236 14.87 -11.15 -24.42
N SER A 237 15.75 -12.11 -24.73
CA SER A 237 16.62 -12.07 -25.90
C SER A 237 16.79 -13.49 -26.44
N GLY A 238 17.32 -13.64 -27.65
CA GLY A 238 17.63 -14.96 -28.24
C GLY A 238 16.42 -15.90 -28.38
N GLY A 239 15.20 -15.35 -28.55
CA GLY A 239 13.98 -16.14 -28.69
C GLY A 239 13.38 -16.66 -27.37
N ARG A 240 13.85 -16.19 -26.21
CA ARG A 240 13.27 -16.51 -24.88
C ARG A 240 11.82 -16.03 -24.81
N LYS A 241 10.92 -16.91 -24.35
CA LYS A 241 9.48 -16.64 -24.24
C LYS A 241 8.96 -16.67 -22.79
N ASP A 242 9.78 -17.12 -21.83
CA ASP A 242 9.44 -17.23 -20.43
C ASP A 242 10.61 -16.84 -19.51
N ALA A 243 10.33 -16.61 -18.24
CA ALA A 243 11.31 -16.17 -17.25
C ALA A 243 12.04 -17.35 -16.54
N ARG A 244 11.78 -18.60 -16.88
CA ARG A 244 12.36 -19.77 -16.21
C ARG A 244 13.88 -19.76 -16.29
N GLY A 245 14.52 -19.93 -15.11
CA GLY A 245 15.96 -19.88 -14.96
C GLY A 245 16.57 -18.48 -14.95
N MET A 246 15.76 -17.41 -15.04
CA MET A 246 16.22 -16.06 -14.72
C MET A 246 16.35 -15.90 -13.20
N LEU A 247 17.41 -15.25 -12.75
CA LEU A 247 17.67 -14.99 -11.34
C LEU A 247 17.19 -13.59 -10.97
N PHE A 248 16.24 -13.53 -10.04
CA PHE A 248 15.78 -12.32 -9.37
C PHE A 248 16.32 -12.27 -7.94
N VAL A 249 17.02 -11.21 -7.59
CA VAL A 249 17.61 -11.01 -6.25
C VAL A 249 17.06 -9.74 -5.63
N SER A 250 16.61 -9.85 -4.37
CA SER A 250 16.06 -8.72 -3.62
C SER A 250 16.22 -8.94 -2.10
N SER A 251 15.58 -8.11 -1.29
CA SER A 251 15.68 -8.15 0.17
C SER A 251 14.37 -7.80 0.86
N GLY A 252 14.25 -8.27 2.09
CA GLY A 252 13.11 -8.08 2.97
C GLY A 252 12.06 -9.20 2.86
N LEU A 253 11.69 -9.77 4.03
CA LEU A 253 10.60 -10.75 4.18
C LEU A 253 9.59 -10.31 5.25
N GLY A 254 9.52 -9.02 5.50
CA GLY A 254 8.59 -8.39 6.44
C GLY A 254 7.12 -8.44 5.99
N GLY A 255 6.33 -7.47 6.44
CA GLY A 255 4.90 -7.38 6.14
C GLY A 255 4.61 -7.26 4.65
N MET A 256 5.18 -6.26 4.02
CA MET A 256 5.02 -5.96 2.59
C MET A 256 5.98 -6.79 1.72
N SER A 257 7.28 -6.70 2.01
CA SER A 257 8.34 -7.33 1.24
C SER A 257 8.29 -8.86 1.23
N GLY A 258 7.65 -9.47 2.22
CA GLY A 258 7.45 -10.93 2.28
C GLY A 258 6.62 -11.51 1.14
N ALA A 259 6.03 -10.68 0.31
CA ALA A 259 5.32 -11.09 -0.91
C ALA A 259 6.26 -11.52 -2.06
N GLN A 260 7.52 -11.07 -2.06
CA GLN A 260 8.44 -11.24 -3.17
C GLN A 260 8.70 -12.71 -3.57
N PRO A 261 8.94 -13.65 -2.63
CA PRO A 261 9.18 -15.04 -3.00
C PRO A 261 7.98 -15.65 -3.74
N LYS A 262 6.77 -15.41 -3.22
CA LYS A 262 5.53 -15.87 -3.85
C LYS A 262 5.32 -15.27 -5.23
N ALA A 263 5.59 -13.98 -5.37
CA ALA A 263 5.54 -13.28 -6.65
C ALA A 263 6.58 -13.83 -7.64
N GLY A 264 7.80 -14.14 -7.18
CA GLY A 264 8.83 -14.82 -7.98
C GLY A 264 8.36 -16.15 -8.54
N ASN A 265 7.74 -16.98 -7.70
CA ASN A 265 7.18 -18.27 -8.12
C ASN A 265 6.07 -18.11 -9.18
N ILE A 266 5.13 -17.18 -8.97
CA ILE A 266 4.05 -16.91 -9.95
C ILE A 266 4.63 -16.36 -11.26
N SER A 267 5.67 -15.54 -11.18
CA SER A 267 6.36 -14.98 -12.35
C SER A 267 7.25 -15.99 -13.09
N GLY A 268 7.53 -17.14 -12.49
CA GLY A 268 8.31 -18.21 -13.10
C GLY A 268 9.83 -18.02 -13.03
N VAL A 269 10.35 -17.24 -12.07
CA VAL A 269 11.80 -17.00 -11.89
C VAL A 269 12.39 -17.86 -10.76
N VAL A 270 13.73 -17.95 -10.74
CA VAL A 270 14.49 -18.30 -9.52
C VAL A 270 14.61 -17.01 -8.71
N SER A 271 14.09 -16.97 -7.48
CA SER A 271 14.18 -15.80 -6.64
C SER A 271 14.98 -16.03 -5.36
N VAL A 272 15.84 -15.06 -5.00
CA VAL A 272 16.63 -15.08 -3.76
C VAL A 272 16.36 -13.79 -3.01
N ILE A 273 15.80 -13.92 -1.79
CA ILE A 273 15.42 -12.78 -0.97
C ILE A 273 16.18 -12.83 0.35
N ALA A 274 17.00 -11.81 0.62
CA ALA A 274 17.73 -11.71 1.88
C ALA A 274 16.84 -11.16 3.00
N GLU A 275 16.94 -11.76 4.19
CA GLU A 275 16.26 -11.29 5.39
C GLU A 275 17.14 -11.53 6.63
N ILE A 276 17.48 -10.46 7.32
CA ILE A 276 18.33 -10.56 8.52
C ILE A 276 17.58 -11.05 9.75
N ASN A 277 16.26 -10.85 9.81
CA ASN A 277 15.40 -11.31 10.89
C ASN A 277 14.99 -12.77 10.65
N PRO A 278 15.57 -13.75 11.40
CA PRO A 278 15.28 -15.17 11.16
C PRO A 278 13.82 -15.52 11.42
N LYS A 279 13.12 -14.80 12.30
CA LYS A 279 11.70 -15.03 12.58
C LYS A 279 10.82 -14.60 11.40
N ALA A 280 11.19 -13.52 10.69
CA ALA A 280 10.46 -13.09 9.50
C ALA A 280 10.61 -14.11 8.36
N ALA A 281 11.83 -14.58 8.11
CA ALA A 281 12.09 -15.62 7.12
C ALA A 281 11.35 -16.92 7.46
N GLN A 282 11.45 -17.40 8.70
CA GLN A 282 10.77 -18.61 9.17
C GLN A 282 9.25 -18.52 8.98
N LYS A 283 8.65 -17.38 9.32
CA LYS A 283 7.22 -17.13 9.14
C LYS A 283 6.79 -17.31 7.67
N ARG A 284 7.58 -16.80 6.72
CA ARG A 284 7.25 -16.93 5.28
C ARG A 284 7.43 -18.34 4.76
N TYR A 285 8.41 -19.05 5.28
CA TYR A 285 8.61 -20.48 4.97
C TYR A 285 7.44 -21.32 5.49
N GLU A 286 7.03 -21.14 6.74
CA GLU A 286 5.88 -21.85 7.34
C GLU A 286 4.55 -21.54 6.62
N GLN A 287 4.41 -20.34 6.08
CA GLN A 287 3.26 -19.96 5.25
C GLN A 287 3.30 -20.55 3.83
N GLY A 288 4.38 -21.24 3.45
CA GLY A 288 4.57 -21.78 2.09
C GLY A 288 4.75 -20.66 1.03
N TRP A 289 5.31 -19.53 1.43
CA TRP A 289 5.61 -18.41 0.52
C TRP A 289 7.06 -18.44 0.05
N VAL A 290 7.94 -19.04 0.83
CA VAL A 290 9.33 -19.36 0.53
C VAL A 290 9.44 -20.87 0.44
N ASP A 291 10.08 -21.38 -0.61
CA ASP A 291 10.25 -22.84 -0.82
C ASP A 291 11.47 -23.38 -0.06
N GLU A 292 12.55 -22.61 0.01
CA GLU A 292 13.82 -23.04 0.64
C GLU A 292 14.38 -21.92 1.53
N MET A 293 15.00 -22.29 2.65
CA MET A 293 15.73 -21.36 3.55
C MET A 293 17.20 -21.77 3.66
N CYS A 294 18.09 -20.79 3.66
CA CYS A 294 19.53 -21.00 3.82
C CYS A 294 20.16 -19.84 4.60
N ASP A 295 21.02 -20.14 5.56
CA ASP A 295 21.80 -19.18 6.36
C ASP A 295 23.28 -19.12 5.96
N SER A 296 23.69 -19.92 4.97
CA SER A 296 25.05 -20.01 4.48
C SER A 296 25.14 -19.65 3.00
N LEU A 297 25.93 -18.63 2.67
CA LEU A 297 26.22 -18.27 1.27
C LEU A 297 27.00 -19.36 0.54
N ASP A 298 27.81 -20.16 1.25
CA ASP A 298 28.55 -21.28 0.65
C ASP A 298 27.65 -22.42 0.20
N ALA A 299 26.48 -22.61 0.84
CA ALA A 299 25.45 -23.54 0.41
C ALA A 299 24.51 -22.90 -0.62
N LEU A 300 24.15 -21.65 -0.45
CA LEU A 300 23.18 -20.95 -1.29
C LEU A 300 23.69 -20.74 -2.74
N VAL A 301 24.94 -20.30 -2.91
CA VAL A 301 25.46 -19.97 -4.25
C VAL A 301 25.49 -21.18 -5.18
N PRO A 302 25.97 -22.39 -4.80
CA PRO A 302 25.85 -23.59 -5.62
C PRO A 302 24.38 -23.92 -5.96
N ARG A 303 23.46 -23.78 -5.00
CA ARG A 303 22.02 -24.03 -5.20
C ARG A 303 21.39 -23.07 -6.22
N ILE A 304 21.76 -21.79 -6.17
CA ILE A 304 21.35 -20.80 -7.18
C ILE A 304 21.81 -21.23 -8.58
N ARG A 305 23.07 -21.61 -8.74
CA ARG A 305 23.63 -22.06 -10.03
C ARG A 305 22.89 -23.29 -10.58
N GLU A 306 22.56 -24.24 -9.70
CA GLU A 306 21.78 -25.43 -10.06
C GLU A 306 20.39 -25.04 -10.54
N ALA A 307 19.63 -24.28 -9.74
CA ALA A 307 18.27 -23.86 -10.06
C ALA A 307 18.18 -23.08 -11.39
N CYS A 308 19.09 -22.14 -11.60
CA CYS A 308 19.14 -21.39 -12.88
C CYS A 308 19.44 -22.30 -14.07
N ARG A 309 20.39 -23.24 -13.94
CA ARG A 309 20.73 -24.20 -15.00
C ARG A 309 19.59 -25.14 -15.32
N ALA A 310 18.91 -25.65 -14.26
CA ALA A 310 17.76 -26.54 -14.40
C ALA A 310 16.47 -25.81 -14.82
N ARG A 311 16.50 -24.48 -14.91
CA ARG A 311 15.34 -23.61 -15.22
C ARG A 311 14.18 -23.85 -14.25
N GLU A 312 14.50 -24.04 -12.98
CA GLU A 312 13.52 -24.21 -11.94
C GLU A 312 12.69 -22.93 -11.71
N VAL A 313 11.56 -23.11 -11.04
CA VAL A 313 10.76 -22.03 -10.44
C VAL A 313 10.81 -22.27 -8.94
N VAL A 314 11.62 -21.50 -8.24
CA VAL A 314 11.89 -21.72 -6.81
C VAL A 314 12.22 -20.41 -6.13
N SER A 315 11.76 -20.25 -4.90
CA SER A 315 12.07 -19.12 -4.04
C SER A 315 12.94 -19.54 -2.86
N MET A 316 14.03 -18.79 -2.62
CA MET A 316 15.02 -19.05 -1.57
C MET A 316 15.11 -17.84 -0.66
N ALA A 317 14.97 -18.04 0.64
CA ALA A 317 15.31 -17.03 1.64
C ALA A 317 16.78 -17.20 2.08
N TYR A 318 17.55 -16.14 1.92
CA TYR A 318 18.85 -16.04 2.59
C TYR A 318 18.65 -15.41 3.97
N VAL A 319 18.88 -16.18 5.03
CA VAL A 319 18.80 -15.68 6.41
C VAL A 319 20.13 -15.02 6.77
N GLY A 320 20.25 -13.74 6.43
CA GLY A 320 21.46 -12.96 6.60
C GLY A 320 21.32 -11.53 6.05
N ASN A 321 22.42 -10.78 6.12
CA ASN A 321 22.42 -9.40 5.65
C ASN A 321 22.41 -9.33 4.12
N VAL A 322 21.62 -8.42 3.57
CA VAL A 322 21.49 -8.22 2.12
C VAL A 322 22.82 -7.81 1.46
N VAL A 323 23.66 -7.06 2.17
CA VAL A 323 24.95 -6.61 1.65
C VAL A 323 25.88 -7.80 1.42
N ASP A 324 25.92 -8.74 2.37
CA ASP A 324 26.72 -9.97 2.24
C ASP A 324 26.33 -10.76 0.99
N LEU A 325 25.00 -10.85 0.73
CA LEU A 325 24.50 -11.54 -0.46
C LEU A 325 24.95 -10.81 -1.74
N TRP A 326 24.76 -9.51 -1.85
CA TRP A 326 25.14 -8.75 -3.03
C TRP A 326 26.65 -8.76 -3.29
N GLU A 327 27.47 -8.60 -2.23
CA GLU A 327 28.93 -8.66 -2.33
C GLU A 327 29.41 -10.04 -2.79
N ARG A 328 28.81 -11.13 -2.25
CA ARG A 328 29.16 -12.50 -2.63
C ARG A 328 28.80 -12.78 -4.10
N LEU A 329 27.61 -12.40 -4.54
CA LEU A 329 27.19 -12.57 -5.94
C LEU A 329 28.09 -11.79 -6.90
N ALA A 330 28.51 -10.57 -6.52
CA ALA A 330 29.41 -9.75 -7.32
C ALA A 330 30.83 -10.32 -7.37
N ALA A 331 31.34 -10.87 -6.24
CA ALA A 331 32.68 -11.45 -6.15
C ALA A 331 32.81 -12.78 -6.94
N GLU A 332 31.77 -13.61 -6.91
CA GLU A 332 31.73 -14.87 -7.66
C GLU A 332 31.20 -14.74 -9.11
N GLU A 333 30.99 -13.52 -9.57
CA GLU A 333 30.52 -13.20 -10.94
C GLU A 333 29.25 -13.96 -11.33
N ILE A 334 28.31 -14.12 -10.36
CA ILE A 334 27.02 -14.73 -10.64
C ILE A 334 26.23 -13.85 -11.59
N ALA A 335 25.70 -14.44 -12.65
CA ALA A 335 24.81 -13.77 -13.57
C ALA A 335 23.46 -13.54 -12.90
N VAL A 336 23.21 -12.32 -12.45
CA VAL A 336 21.91 -11.88 -11.93
C VAL A 336 21.16 -11.17 -13.05
N ASP A 337 19.95 -11.62 -13.36
CA ASP A 337 19.15 -11.00 -14.43
C ASP A 337 18.39 -9.77 -13.93
N LEU A 338 17.76 -9.87 -12.76
CA LEU A 338 16.91 -8.84 -12.16
C LEU A 338 17.34 -8.57 -10.72
N GLY A 339 17.43 -7.31 -10.35
CA GLY A 339 17.76 -6.88 -8.99
C GLY A 339 16.82 -5.81 -8.47
N SER A 340 16.50 -5.87 -7.17
CA SER A 340 15.73 -4.83 -6.48
C SER A 340 16.05 -4.81 -4.98
N ASP A 341 15.39 -3.92 -4.23
CA ASP A 341 15.41 -3.89 -2.76
C ASP A 341 14.02 -3.52 -2.24
N GLN A 342 13.52 -4.26 -1.24
CA GLN A 342 12.25 -3.97 -0.57
C GLN A 342 12.38 -3.92 0.96
N THR A 343 13.56 -3.60 1.48
CA THR A 343 13.71 -3.23 2.89
C THR A 343 12.93 -1.94 3.21
N SER A 344 12.59 -1.69 4.46
CA SER A 344 11.75 -0.54 4.83
C SER A 344 12.55 0.76 4.96
N LEU A 345 13.28 1.15 3.91
CA LEU A 345 14.16 2.33 3.90
C LEU A 345 13.42 3.69 3.99
N HIS A 346 12.10 3.70 3.87
CA HIS A 346 11.29 4.86 4.27
C HIS A 346 11.31 5.10 5.80
N ASN A 347 11.81 4.13 6.58
CA ASN A 347 11.98 4.21 8.03
C ASN A 347 13.29 3.54 8.50
N PRO A 348 14.47 3.95 7.97
CA PRO A 348 15.73 3.22 8.15
C PRO A 348 16.21 3.19 9.60
N TRP A 349 15.89 4.23 10.38
CA TRP A 349 16.41 4.44 11.74
C TRP A 349 15.61 3.72 12.83
N ALA A 350 14.53 3.06 12.48
CA ALA A 350 13.65 2.35 13.40
C ALA A 350 13.44 0.87 12.99
N GLY A 351 14.50 0.22 12.53
CA GLY A 351 14.48 -1.20 12.15
C GLY A 351 14.01 -1.46 10.72
N GLY A 352 14.00 -0.43 9.87
CA GLY A 352 13.67 -0.58 8.46
C GLY A 352 14.83 -1.13 7.62
N TYR A 353 16.06 -0.95 8.06
CA TYR A 353 17.28 -1.47 7.46
C TYR A 353 18.32 -1.81 8.53
N TYR A 354 19.14 -2.83 8.33
CA TYR A 354 20.11 -3.31 9.31
C TYR A 354 21.52 -3.29 8.75
N PRO A 355 22.50 -2.80 9.54
CA PRO A 355 23.88 -2.70 9.09
C PRO A 355 24.53 -4.08 8.88
N VAL A 356 25.41 -4.18 7.90
CA VAL A 356 26.26 -5.35 7.66
C VAL A 356 27.34 -5.47 8.77
N ASP A 357 27.90 -6.65 8.93
CA ASP A 357 28.90 -6.98 9.95
C ASP A 357 28.40 -6.85 11.42
N VAL A 358 27.09 -6.67 11.61
CA VAL A 358 26.46 -6.58 12.93
C VAL A 358 25.28 -7.54 12.98
N SER A 359 25.23 -8.42 14.00
CA SER A 359 24.11 -9.36 14.14
C SER A 359 22.77 -8.62 14.34
N TYR A 360 21.66 -9.30 14.05
CA TYR A 360 20.32 -8.75 14.23
C TYR A 360 20.07 -8.23 15.64
N GLU A 361 20.47 -9.02 16.67
CA GLU A 361 20.32 -8.68 18.08
C GLU A 361 21.21 -7.48 18.47
N ALA A 362 22.47 -7.49 18.04
CA ALA A 362 23.40 -6.40 18.29
C ALA A 362 22.97 -5.10 17.60
N SER A 363 22.41 -5.18 16.39
CA SER A 363 21.85 -4.05 15.66
C SER A 363 20.66 -3.43 16.40
N ASN A 364 19.74 -4.25 16.91
CA ASN A 364 18.61 -3.76 17.71
C ASN A 364 19.06 -3.07 19.00
N LYS A 365 20.09 -3.60 19.66
CA LYS A 365 20.68 -2.95 20.83
C LYS A 365 21.36 -1.63 20.48
N MET A 366 22.17 -1.62 19.42
CA MET A 366 22.85 -0.40 18.93
C MET A 366 21.84 0.69 18.54
N MET A 367 20.76 0.31 17.87
CA MET A 367 19.69 1.24 17.48
C MET A 367 19.05 1.94 18.70
N ALA A 368 18.89 1.20 19.80
CA ALA A 368 18.29 1.73 21.03
C ALA A 368 19.28 2.55 21.89
N GLU A 369 20.52 2.10 22.01
CA GLU A 369 21.51 2.64 22.95
C GLU A 369 22.48 3.63 22.28
N GLU A 370 22.83 3.44 20.99
CA GLU A 370 23.81 4.20 20.23
C GLU A 370 23.27 4.65 18.85
N PRO A 371 22.17 5.40 18.79
CA PRO A 371 21.46 5.69 17.51
C PRO A 371 22.31 6.42 16.47
N ALA A 372 23.28 7.24 16.89
CA ALA A 372 24.20 7.91 15.96
C ALA A 372 25.11 6.90 15.25
N ARG A 373 25.71 5.97 16.04
CA ARG A 373 26.55 4.88 15.50
C ARG A 373 25.75 3.94 14.61
N PHE A 374 24.53 3.59 15.02
CA PHE A 374 23.65 2.78 14.18
C PHE A 374 23.44 3.43 12.81
N ARG A 375 23.19 4.74 12.78
CA ARG A 375 23.03 5.51 11.53
C ARG A 375 24.28 5.45 10.66
N GLU A 376 25.47 5.64 11.23
CA GLU A 376 26.74 5.57 10.49
C GLU A 376 26.96 4.19 9.86
N CYS A 377 26.69 3.11 10.61
CA CYS A 377 26.80 1.74 10.13
C CYS A 377 25.79 1.44 9.00
N VAL A 378 24.56 1.93 9.11
CA VAL A 378 23.55 1.81 8.04
C VAL A 378 23.99 2.55 6.78
N GLN A 379 24.49 3.78 6.91
CA GLN A 379 24.98 4.54 5.77
C GLN A 379 26.17 3.86 5.07
N GLU A 380 27.10 3.28 5.83
CA GLU A 380 28.20 2.50 5.26
C GLU A 380 27.67 1.27 4.51
N SER A 381 26.73 0.55 5.10
CA SER A 381 26.10 -0.62 4.48
C SER A 381 25.41 -0.27 3.15
N LEU A 382 24.72 0.86 3.09
CA LEU A 382 24.09 1.35 1.86
C LEU A 382 25.15 1.65 0.77
N ARG A 383 26.31 2.24 1.13
CA ARG A 383 27.40 2.47 0.17
C ARG A 383 27.92 1.14 -0.39
N ARG A 384 28.19 0.17 0.48
CA ARG A 384 28.69 -1.18 0.09
C ARG A 384 27.67 -1.92 -0.78
N GLN A 385 26.38 -1.88 -0.42
CA GLN A 385 25.30 -2.50 -1.22
C GLN A 385 25.28 -1.91 -2.63
N VAL A 386 25.32 -0.59 -2.74
CA VAL A 386 25.31 0.11 -4.04
C VAL A 386 26.55 -0.25 -4.86
N ASP A 387 27.74 -0.34 -4.25
CA ASP A 387 28.96 -0.72 -4.97
C ASP A 387 28.86 -2.13 -5.56
N ALA A 388 28.27 -3.08 -4.83
CA ALA A 388 28.02 -4.43 -5.34
C ALA A 388 26.97 -4.43 -6.47
N ILE A 389 25.88 -3.68 -6.32
CA ILE A 389 24.85 -3.50 -7.35
C ILE A 389 25.46 -2.88 -8.61
N ASN A 390 26.29 -1.85 -8.47
CA ASN A 390 26.98 -1.20 -9.61
C ASN A 390 27.88 -2.18 -10.38
N LYS A 391 28.58 -3.10 -9.69
CA LYS A 391 29.38 -4.15 -10.34
C LYS A 391 28.52 -5.13 -11.13
N LEU A 392 27.39 -5.55 -10.58
CA LEU A 392 26.48 -6.50 -11.23
C LEU A 392 25.72 -5.86 -12.40
N THR A 393 25.30 -4.61 -12.28
CA THR A 393 24.66 -3.87 -13.39
C THR A 393 25.62 -3.62 -14.54
N ALA A 394 26.90 -3.35 -14.27
CA ALA A 394 27.93 -3.28 -15.30
C ALA A 394 28.11 -4.59 -16.10
N ARG A 395 27.71 -5.73 -15.51
CA ARG A 395 27.70 -7.06 -16.14
C ARG A 395 26.35 -7.43 -16.76
N GLY A 396 25.36 -6.52 -16.73
CA GLY A 396 24.08 -6.69 -17.41
C GLY A 396 22.87 -6.97 -16.53
N MET A 397 22.99 -6.93 -15.20
CA MET A 397 21.83 -6.99 -14.32
C MET A 397 20.93 -5.75 -14.57
N TYR A 398 19.61 -5.99 -14.68
CA TYR A 398 18.61 -4.93 -14.64
C TYR A 398 18.19 -4.67 -13.19
N PHE A 399 18.58 -3.53 -12.64
CA PHE A 399 18.21 -3.10 -11.29
C PHE A 399 17.15 -2.02 -11.35
N PHE A 400 16.12 -2.13 -10.49
CA PHE A 400 15.07 -1.13 -10.31
C PHE A 400 14.78 -0.91 -8.83
N ASP A 401 14.54 0.34 -8.44
CA ASP A 401 14.05 0.71 -7.11
C ASP A 401 12.56 0.34 -7.01
N TYR A 402 12.19 -0.37 -5.93
CA TYR A 402 10.80 -0.78 -5.71
C TYR A 402 9.94 0.30 -5.02
N GLY A 403 10.44 1.52 -4.87
CA GLY A 403 9.71 2.63 -4.25
C GLY A 403 9.67 2.55 -2.71
N ASN A 404 10.71 1.97 -2.13
CA ASN A 404 10.91 1.84 -0.69
C ASN A 404 11.89 2.88 -0.12
N ALA A 405 12.21 3.92 -0.90
CA ALA A 405 13.23 4.95 -0.64
C ALA A 405 14.69 4.47 -0.68
N PHE A 406 14.99 3.32 -1.30
CA PHE A 406 16.36 2.81 -1.38
C PHE A 406 17.31 3.79 -2.05
N LEU A 407 17.00 4.26 -3.26
CA LEU A 407 17.86 5.21 -3.96
C LEU A 407 18.00 6.54 -3.24
N LEU A 408 16.92 7.02 -2.61
CA LEU A 408 16.91 8.27 -1.86
C LEU A 408 17.84 8.17 -0.64
N GLU A 409 17.72 7.13 0.18
CA GLU A 409 18.55 6.93 1.37
C GLU A 409 20.00 6.58 1.01
N ALA A 410 20.23 5.83 -0.07
CA ALA A 410 21.56 5.57 -0.60
C ALA A 410 22.25 6.88 -1.07
N SER A 411 21.52 7.76 -1.73
CA SER A 411 22.00 9.10 -2.11
C SER A 411 22.36 9.94 -0.88
N ARG A 412 21.50 9.96 0.13
CA ARG A 412 21.74 10.63 1.43
C ARG A 412 22.96 10.06 2.17
N ALA A 413 23.25 8.77 1.99
CA ALA A 413 24.45 8.11 2.51
C ALA A 413 25.72 8.42 1.69
N GLY A 414 25.62 9.10 0.56
CA GLY A 414 26.74 9.40 -0.34
C GLY A 414 27.15 8.25 -1.26
N ALA A 415 26.26 7.26 -1.46
CA ALA A 415 26.49 6.15 -2.39
C ALA A 415 26.42 6.60 -3.86
N ALA A 416 27.10 5.89 -4.77
CA ALA A 416 27.20 6.21 -6.19
C ALA A 416 25.93 5.81 -6.97
N VAL A 417 24.79 6.40 -6.60
CA VAL A 417 23.48 6.17 -7.21
C VAL A 417 23.01 7.29 -8.12
N MET A 418 23.73 8.41 -8.16
CA MET A 418 23.40 9.53 -9.04
C MET A 418 24.00 9.34 -10.42
N GLY A 419 23.20 9.61 -11.44
CA GLY A 419 23.59 9.66 -12.85
C GLY A 419 23.70 11.10 -13.36
N GLU A 420 23.68 11.26 -14.67
CA GLU A 420 23.74 12.55 -15.33
C GLU A 420 22.50 13.41 -15.06
N GLY A 421 22.69 14.73 -15.00
CA GLY A 421 21.59 15.68 -14.82
C GLY A 421 20.89 15.62 -13.47
N GLY A 422 21.53 15.06 -12.43
CA GLY A 422 20.95 14.99 -11.09
C GLY A 422 19.84 13.94 -10.92
N ARG A 423 19.67 13.05 -11.87
CA ARG A 423 18.74 11.93 -11.80
C ARG A 423 19.39 10.70 -11.17
N PHE A 424 18.58 9.79 -10.64
CA PHE A 424 19.09 8.50 -10.19
C PHE A 424 19.62 7.66 -11.38
N ARG A 425 20.68 6.89 -11.11
CA ARG A 425 21.29 5.97 -12.08
C ARG A 425 20.34 4.82 -12.47
N TYR A 426 19.53 4.38 -11.52
CA TYR A 426 18.57 3.31 -11.70
C TYR A 426 17.16 3.87 -11.71
N PRO A 427 16.26 3.36 -12.57
CA PRO A 427 14.87 3.77 -12.55
C PRO A 427 14.15 3.19 -11.33
N SER A 428 13.08 3.85 -10.89
CA SER A 428 12.09 3.17 -10.07
C SER A 428 11.26 2.20 -10.92
N TYR A 429 10.66 1.19 -10.29
CA TYR A 429 9.78 0.24 -10.99
C TYR A 429 8.59 0.96 -11.65
N VAL A 430 8.12 2.07 -11.10
CA VAL A 430 7.06 2.88 -11.72
C VAL A 430 7.61 3.63 -12.93
N GLN A 431 8.79 4.24 -12.81
CA GLN A 431 9.36 5.05 -13.88
C GLN A 431 9.56 4.25 -15.17
N ASP A 432 9.95 2.99 -15.09
CA ASP A 432 10.37 2.20 -16.24
C ASP A 432 9.46 1.00 -16.57
N ILE A 433 8.58 0.60 -15.65
CA ILE A 433 7.67 -0.53 -15.83
C ILE A 433 6.23 -0.09 -15.64
N MET A 434 5.84 0.23 -14.40
CA MET A 434 4.42 0.45 -14.09
C MET A 434 3.86 1.72 -14.73
N GLY A 435 4.63 2.80 -14.80
CA GLY A 435 4.23 4.05 -15.45
C GLY A 435 3.95 3.85 -16.94
N PRO A 436 4.99 3.57 -17.76
CA PRO A 436 4.84 3.50 -19.20
C PRO A 436 4.08 2.28 -19.72
N MET A 437 4.02 1.17 -18.98
CA MET A 437 3.37 -0.07 -19.45
C MET A 437 1.95 -0.26 -18.88
N PHE A 438 1.63 0.37 -17.74
CA PHE A 438 0.34 0.20 -17.05
C PHE A 438 -0.37 1.52 -16.80
N PHE A 439 0.19 2.42 -15.99
CA PHE A 439 -0.51 3.63 -15.56
C PHE A 439 -0.81 4.58 -16.70
N ASP A 440 0.09 4.75 -17.66
CA ASP A 440 -0.15 5.59 -18.84
C ASP A 440 -1.33 5.07 -19.69
N TYR A 441 -1.58 3.76 -19.65
CA TYR A 441 -2.73 3.14 -20.32
C TYR A 441 -3.97 2.98 -19.42
N GLY A 442 -3.91 3.48 -18.19
CA GLY A 442 -5.01 3.42 -17.24
C GLY A 442 -5.10 2.13 -16.43
N PHE A 443 -4.19 1.18 -16.62
CA PHE A 443 -4.16 -0.04 -15.82
C PHE A 443 -3.59 0.23 -14.45
N GLY A 444 -4.38 -0.03 -13.44
CA GLY A 444 -3.99 0.08 -12.04
C GLY A 444 -4.77 -0.87 -11.15
N PRO A 445 -4.41 -0.97 -9.86
CA PRO A 445 -4.99 -1.92 -8.94
C PRO A 445 -6.48 -1.68 -8.71
N PHE A 446 -7.27 -2.69 -9.01
CA PHE A 446 -8.70 -2.75 -8.75
C PHE A 446 -8.98 -3.89 -7.78
N ARG A 447 -9.66 -3.59 -6.69
CA ARG A 447 -9.91 -4.50 -5.57
C ARG A 447 -11.39 -4.69 -5.33
N TRP A 448 -11.76 -5.90 -4.86
CA TRP A 448 -13.10 -6.13 -4.34
C TRP A 448 -13.09 -7.04 -3.12
N VAL A 449 -14.13 -6.91 -2.31
CA VAL A 449 -14.37 -7.70 -1.11
C VAL A 449 -15.81 -8.21 -1.11
N CYS A 450 -15.98 -9.53 -1.04
CA CYS A 450 -17.27 -10.18 -0.88
C CYS A 450 -17.70 -10.08 0.58
N THR A 451 -18.69 -9.24 0.88
CA THR A 451 -19.08 -8.93 2.27
C THR A 451 -19.88 -10.04 2.96
N SER A 452 -20.26 -11.07 2.23
CA SER A 452 -20.84 -12.30 2.79
C SER A 452 -19.84 -13.11 3.62
N GLY A 453 -18.55 -12.95 3.38
CA GLY A 453 -17.49 -13.81 3.92
C GLY A 453 -17.45 -15.22 3.31
N ARG A 454 -18.23 -15.49 2.25
CA ARG A 454 -18.34 -16.81 1.62
C ARG A 454 -17.33 -16.98 0.50
N PRO A 455 -16.51 -18.05 0.51
CA PRO A 455 -15.57 -18.35 -0.58
C PRO A 455 -16.25 -18.51 -1.96
N GLU A 456 -17.47 -19.04 -2.00
CA GLU A 456 -18.22 -19.25 -3.23
C GLU A 456 -18.54 -17.93 -3.97
N ASP A 457 -18.81 -16.87 -3.22
CA ASP A 457 -19.02 -15.53 -3.79
C ASP A 457 -17.71 -14.97 -4.38
N LEU A 458 -16.58 -15.24 -3.74
CA LEU A 458 -15.28 -14.86 -4.29
C LEU A 458 -14.95 -15.64 -5.57
N GLU A 459 -15.18 -16.94 -5.59
CA GLU A 459 -15.00 -17.78 -6.79
C GLU A 459 -15.89 -17.31 -7.95
N LEU A 460 -17.12 -16.89 -7.67
CA LEU A 460 -18.01 -16.34 -8.68
C LEU A 460 -17.48 -15.00 -9.21
N THR A 461 -17.06 -14.10 -8.33
CA THR A 461 -16.50 -12.80 -8.75
C THR A 461 -15.20 -12.96 -9.53
N ASP A 462 -14.32 -13.88 -9.17
CA ASP A 462 -13.10 -14.23 -9.92
C ASP A 462 -13.43 -14.68 -11.34
N ARG A 463 -14.43 -15.54 -11.49
CA ARG A 463 -14.90 -16.05 -12.80
C ARG A 463 -15.47 -14.91 -13.67
N LEU A 464 -16.35 -14.09 -13.10
CA LEU A 464 -16.94 -12.95 -13.82
C LEU A 464 -15.88 -11.95 -14.26
N ALA A 465 -14.88 -11.68 -13.42
CA ALA A 465 -13.78 -10.79 -13.75
C ALA A 465 -12.92 -11.36 -14.90
N ALA A 466 -12.61 -12.65 -14.87
CA ALA A 466 -11.87 -13.31 -15.95
C ALA A 466 -12.63 -13.25 -17.28
N GLU A 467 -13.93 -13.58 -17.29
CA GLU A 467 -14.78 -13.53 -18.47
C GLU A 467 -14.79 -12.14 -19.10
N VAL A 468 -14.97 -11.09 -18.29
CA VAL A 468 -14.96 -9.69 -18.76
C VAL A 468 -13.61 -9.33 -19.38
N LEU A 469 -12.50 -9.67 -18.73
CA LEU A 469 -11.17 -9.37 -19.26
C LEU A 469 -10.89 -10.11 -20.57
N GLU A 470 -11.36 -11.34 -20.73
CA GLU A 470 -11.23 -12.11 -21.97
C GLU A 470 -12.06 -11.52 -23.13
N GLU A 471 -13.27 -11.04 -22.84
CA GLU A 471 -14.07 -10.30 -23.83
C GLU A 471 -13.36 -9.02 -24.29
N ILE A 472 -12.80 -8.22 -23.35
CA ILE A 472 -12.03 -7.03 -23.69
C ILE A 472 -10.79 -7.41 -24.50
N ARG A 473 -10.08 -8.44 -24.09
CA ARG A 473 -8.85 -8.91 -24.75
C ARG A 473 -9.06 -9.30 -26.22
N ALA A 474 -10.23 -9.85 -26.54
CA ALA A 474 -10.56 -10.29 -27.91
C ALA A 474 -10.53 -9.13 -28.93
N THR A 475 -10.75 -7.89 -28.50
CA THR A 475 -10.79 -6.71 -29.37
C THR A 475 -9.77 -5.65 -28.99
N ALA A 476 -8.94 -5.91 -27.98
CA ALA A 476 -7.96 -4.98 -27.46
C ALA A 476 -6.85 -4.67 -28.47
N PRO A 477 -6.39 -3.41 -28.56
CA PRO A 477 -5.21 -3.07 -29.34
C PRO A 477 -3.94 -3.73 -28.77
N ALA A 478 -2.94 -3.89 -29.64
CA ALA A 478 -1.72 -4.63 -29.29
C ALA A 478 -0.96 -4.05 -28.09
N GLU A 479 -1.00 -2.73 -27.93
CA GLU A 479 -0.30 -2.01 -26.84
C GLU A 479 -0.80 -2.32 -25.43
N ILE A 480 -2.03 -2.82 -25.27
CA ILE A 480 -2.59 -3.21 -23.96
C ILE A 480 -2.86 -4.72 -23.85
N ALA A 481 -2.56 -5.47 -24.87
CA ALA A 481 -2.80 -6.93 -24.91
C ALA A 481 -2.04 -7.68 -23.82
N GLY A 482 -0.78 -7.29 -23.57
CA GLY A 482 0.05 -7.92 -22.55
C GLY A 482 -0.46 -7.70 -21.14
N GLN A 483 -0.97 -6.49 -20.83
CA GLN A 483 -1.55 -6.16 -19.52
C GLN A 483 -2.80 -7.00 -19.25
N LEU A 484 -3.64 -7.20 -20.25
CA LEU A 484 -4.82 -8.06 -20.16
C LEU A 484 -4.43 -9.52 -19.97
N ASP A 485 -3.50 -10.04 -20.79
CA ASP A 485 -3.03 -11.42 -20.66
C ASP A 485 -2.44 -11.73 -19.28
N ASP A 486 -1.65 -10.80 -18.71
CA ASP A 486 -1.09 -10.94 -17.36
C ASP A 486 -2.17 -11.03 -16.28
N ASN A 487 -3.19 -10.20 -16.38
CA ASN A 487 -4.26 -10.15 -15.39
C ASN A 487 -5.28 -11.27 -15.55
N ILE A 488 -5.53 -11.75 -16.76
CA ILE A 488 -6.30 -12.98 -17.02
C ILE A 488 -5.57 -14.19 -16.41
N HIS A 489 -4.26 -14.30 -16.64
CA HIS A 489 -3.46 -15.36 -16.02
C HIS A 489 -3.53 -15.31 -14.50
N TRP A 490 -3.32 -14.12 -13.92
CA TRP A 490 -3.39 -13.89 -12.48
C TRP A 490 -4.72 -14.34 -11.87
N ILE A 491 -5.85 -13.86 -12.42
CA ILE A 491 -7.17 -14.12 -11.83
C ILE A 491 -7.58 -15.59 -11.96
N ARG A 492 -7.21 -16.27 -13.05
CA ARG A 492 -7.46 -17.70 -13.23
C ARG A 492 -6.67 -18.59 -12.27
N GLU A 493 -5.46 -18.16 -11.89
CA GLU A 493 -4.59 -18.91 -10.98
C GLU A 493 -4.76 -18.46 -9.51
N ALA A 494 -5.54 -17.43 -9.23
CA ALA A 494 -5.64 -16.81 -7.89
C ALA A 494 -6.07 -17.81 -6.80
N GLY A 495 -7.03 -18.70 -7.09
CA GLY A 495 -7.48 -19.73 -6.16
C GLY A 495 -6.37 -20.72 -5.76
N ARG A 496 -5.53 -21.13 -6.73
CA ARG A 496 -4.40 -22.05 -6.49
C ARG A 496 -3.33 -21.43 -5.60
N ASN A 497 -3.15 -20.13 -5.69
CA ASN A 497 -2.11 -19.40 -4.96
C ASN A 497 -2.46 -19.17 -3.49
N ARG A 498 -3.69 -19.42 -3.04
CA ARG A 498 -4.16 -19.30 -1.65
C ARG A 498 -3.78 -17.97 -1.01
N LEU A 499 -4.09 -16.85 -1.69
CA LEU A 499 -3.65 -15.51 -1.31
C LEU A 499 -4.62 -14.79 -0.36
N VAL A 500 -5.79 -15.35 -0.10
CA VAL A 500 -6.79 -14.76 0.79
C VAL A 500 -6.30 -14.81 2.24
N VAL A 501 -6.26 -13.62 2.87
CA VAL A 501 -5.96 -13.46 4.28
C VAL A 501 -6.96 -12.44 4.84
N GLY A 502 -7.69 -12.80 5.88
CA GLY A 502 -8.78 -12.00 6.40
C GLY A 502 -10.04 -12.12 5.55
N SER A 503 -10.53 -11.02 4.98
CA SER A 503 -11.76 -10.99 4.16
C SER A 503 -11.64 -11.77 2.85
N GLN A 504 -12.79 -12.22 2.32
CA GLN A 504 -12.88 -12.82 0.98
C GLN A 504 -12.71 -11.71 -0.07
N ALA A 505 -11.47 -11.49 -0.46
CA ALA A 505 -11.08 -10.37 -1.29
C ALA A 505 -10.17 -10.77 -2.46
N ARG A 506 -10.17 -9.94 -3.51
CA ARG A 506 -9.31 -10.09 -4.68
C ARG A 506 -8.80 -8.74 -5.18
N ILE A 507 -7.73 -8.80 -5.96
CA ILE A 507 -7.15 -7.71 -6.72
C ILE A 507 -6.76 -8.19 -8.12
N LEU A 508 -6.86 -7.30 -9.10
CA LEU A 508 -6.19 -7.37 -10.38
C LEU A 508 -5.90 -5.95 -10.89
N TYR A 509 -5.17 -5.81 -11.99
CA TYR A 509 -5.03 -4.50 -12.65
C TYR A 509 -5.97 -4.42 -13.84
N ALA A 510 -6.75 -3.35 -13.88
CA ALA A 510 -7.66 -3.05 -14.98
C ALA A 510 -7.69 -1.55 -15.27
N ASP A 511 -7.98 -1.22 -16.52
CA ASP A 511 -8.24 0.13 -16.97
C ASP A 511 -9.70 0.55 -16.68
N SER A 512 -10.09 1.73 -17.11
CA SER A 512 -11.43 2.27 -16.92
C SER A 512 -12.52 1.32 -17.45
N GLU A 513 -12.34 0.74 -18.65
CA GLU A 513 -13.29 -0.21 -19.23
C GLU A 513 -13.37 -1.49 -18.40
N GLY A 514 -12.24 -2.06 -18.06
CA GLY A 514 -12.15 -3.29 -17.26
C GLY A 514 -12.80 -3.14 -15.91
N ARG A 515 -12.46 -2.08 -15.16
CA ARG A 515 -13.05 -1.80 -13.84
C ARG A 515 -14.57 -1.65 -13.93
N THR A 516 -15.04 -0.84 -14.87
CA THR A 516 -16.49 -0.58 -15.05
C THR A 516 -17.24 -1.85 -15.40
N ARG A 517 -16.79 -2.61 -16.39
CA ARG A 517 -17.49 -3.82 -16.85
C ARG A 517 -17.46 -4.95 -15.81
N ILE A 518 -16.35 -5.14 -15.09
CA ILE A 518 -16.25 -6.08 -13.97
C ILE A 518 -17.25 -5.69 -12.87
N ALA A 519 -17.25 -4.43 -12.45
CA ALA A 519 -18.16 -3.93 -11.42
C ALA A 519 -19.63 -4.09 -11.82
N GLN A 520 -19.99 -3.81 -13.08
CA GLN A 520 -21.32 -4.03 -13.60
C GLN A 520 -21.70 -5.52 -13.64
N ALA A 521 -20.75 -6.41 -13.94
CA ALA A 521 -21.00 -7.85 -13.89
C ALA A 521 -21.32 -8.30 -12.45
N PHE A 522 -20.63 -7.76 -11.44
CA PHE A 522 -20.94 -8.00 -10.03
C PHE A 522 -22.31 -7.44 -9.67
N ASN A 523 -22.63 -6.21 -10.10
CA ASN A 523 -23.91 -5.58 -9.81
C ASN A 523 -25.09 -6.37 -10.40
N ARG A 524 -24.97 -6.86 -11.64
CA ARG A 524 -25.96 -7.76 -12.25
C ARG A 524 -26.08 -9.07 -11.48
N ALA A 525 -24.96 -9.67 -11.06
CA ALA A 525 -24.97 -10.91 -10.29
C ALA A 525 -25.65 -10.77 -8.91
N LEU A 526 -25.56 -9.59 -8.31
CA LEU A 526 -26.31 -9.23 -7.10
C LEU A 526 -27.80 -9.06 -7.38
N ALA A 527 -28.16 -8.31 -8.41
CA ALA A 527 -29.57 -8.12 -8.82
C ALA A 527 -30.24 -9.45 -9.15
N ASP A 528 -29.52 -10.39 -9.77
CA ASP A 528 -29.99 -11.73 -10.12
C ASP A 528 -29.99 -12.70 -8.93
N GLY A 529 -29.51 -12.31 -7.74
CA GLY A 529 -29.39 -13.15 -6.55
C GLY A 529 -28.32 -14.25 -6.66
N ARG A 530 -27.37 -14.14 -7.58
CA ARG A 530 -26.22 -15.08 -7.72
C ARG A 530 -25.11 -14.80 -6.71
N LEU A 531 -24.94 -13.57 -6.30
CA LEU A 531 -24.10 -13.17 -5.15
C LEU A 531 -24.98 -12.97 -3.92
N SER A 532 -24.51 -13.44 -2.78
CA SER A 532 -25.34 -13.53 -1.57
C SER A 532 -25.35 -12.23 -0.72
N ALA A 533 -24.41 -11.31 -0.95
CA ALA A 533 -24.32 -10.03 -0.22
C ALA A 533 -23.58 -8.98 -1.09
N PRO A 534 -23.72 -7.68 -0.78
CA PRO A 534 -23.03 -6.62 -1.47
C PRO A 534 -21.53 -6.85 -1.61
N VAL A 535 -20.94 -6.26 -2.67
CA VAL A 535 -19.50 -6.28 -2.91
C VAL A 535 -18.95 -4.89 -2.66
N VAL A 536 -17.85 -4.78 -1.90
CA VAL A 536 -17.10 -3.54 -1.76
C VAL A 536 -16.06 -3.49 -2.87
N LEU A 537 -16.07 -2.42 -3.66
CA LEU A 537 -15.03 -2.10 -4.63
C LEU A 537 -14.08 -1.06 -4.07
N GLY A 538 -12.85 -1.08 -4.52
CA GLY A 538 -11.84 -0.07 -4.23
C GLY A 538 -10.60 -0.26 -5.08
N ARG A 539 -9.55 0.44 -4.72
CA ARG A 539 -8.24 0.27 -5.35
C ARG A 539 -7.11 0.43 -4.33
N ASP A 540 -5.91 0.11 -4.73
CA ASP A 540 -4.73 0.59 -4.01
C ASP A 540 -4.59 2.09 -4.25
N HIS A 541 -4.02 2.81 -3.28
CA HIS A 541 -3.66 4.21 -3.50
C HIS A 541 -2.48 4.34 -4.49
N HIS A 542 -1.60 3.35 -4.55
CA HIS A 542 -0.63 3.16 -5.62
C HIS A 542 -1.33 2.89 -6.96
N ASP A 543 -1.72 3.94 -7.66
CA ASP A 543 -2.61 3.85 -8.83
C ASP A 543 -2.32 4.96 -9.87
N VAL A 544 -3.05 4.92 -10.96
CA VAL A 544 -3.00 5.85 -12.08
C VAL A 544 -3.23 7.30 -11.65
N SER A 545 -4.25 7.53 -10.81
CA SER A 545 -4.72 8.86 -10.40
C SER A 545 -4.57 9.13 -8.90
N GLY A 546 -4.48 8.08 -8.08
CA GLY A 546 -4.67 8.18 -6.64
C GLY A 546 -3.48 8.74 -5.89
N THR A 547 -2.29 8.87 -6.49
CA THR A 547 -1.08 9.20 -5.77
C THR A 547 -0.18 10.15 -6.55
N ASP A 548 0.14 11.27 -5.92
CA ASP A 548 1.25 12.15 -6.30
C ASP A 548 2.46 11.83 -5.42
N SER A 549 3.46 11.20 -6.02
CA SER A 549 4.72 10.81 -5.38
C SER A 549 5.88 10.91 -6.38
N PRO A 550 6.76 11.91 -6.24
CA PRO A 550 7.80 12.20 -7.25
C PRO A 550 8.81 11.08 -7.42
N TYR A 551 8.98 10.23 -6.42
CA TYR A 551 9.93 9.11 -6.44
C TYR A 551 9.27 7.76 -6.73
N ARG A 552 7.94 7.71 -6.89
CA ARG A 552 7.20 6.47 -7.10
C ARG A 552 6.14 6.64 -8.20
N GLU A 553 4.89 6.96 -7.88
CA GLU A 553 3.77 6.92 -8.82
C GLU A 553 3.82 8.00 -9.90
N THR A 554 4.43 9.14 -9.61
CA THR A 554 4.61 10.23 -10.58
C THR A 554 6.05 10.38 -11.06
N SER A 555 6.91 9.38 -10.84
CA SER A 555 8.31 9.40 -11.23
C SER A 555 8.54 9.37 -12.76
N ASN A 556 7.54 8.96 -13.53
CA ASN A 556 7.57 9.00 -15.01
C ASN A 556 6.88 10.24 -15.60
N ILE A 557 6.65 11.28 -14.81
CA ILE A 557 6.13 12.58 -15.25
C ILE A 557 7.28 13.56 -15.26
N TYR A 558 7.60 14.12 -16.46
CA TYR A 558 8.84 14.86 -16.70
C TYR A 558 8.65 16.35 -17.02
N ASP A 559 7.43 16.87 -16.90
CA ASP A 559 7.12 18.29 -17.17
C ASP A 559 7.33 19.20 -15.93
N GLY A 560 7.79 18.64 -14.81
CA GLY A 560 7.96 19.35 -13.53
C GLY A 560 6.75 19.27 -12.60
N SER A 561 5.60 18.81 -13.08
CA SER A 561 4.40 18.68 -12.25
C SER A 561 4.41 17.46 -11.30
N ASN A 562 5.41 16.59 -11.42
CA ASN A 562 5.60 15.45 -10.51
C ASN A 562 5.78 15.85 -9.03
N LEU A 563 6.04 17.12 -8.75
CA LEU A 563 6.17 17.69 -7.40
C LEU A 563 4.87 18.34 -6.88
N THR A 564 3.78 18.30 -7.66
CA THR A 564 2.47 18.83 -7.27
C THR A 564 1.54 17.72 -6.79
N ALA A 565 0.53 18.07 -5.98
CA ALA A 565 -0.44 17.13 -5.44
C ALA A 565 -1.86 17.34 -6.00
N ASP A 566 -2.00 18.10 -7.09
CA ASP A 566 -3.31 18.45 -7.64
C ASP A 566 -4.09 17.22 -8.13
N MET A 567 -3.40 16.24 -8.70
CA MET A 567 -4.04 15.03 -9.22
C MET A 567 -4.73 14.23 -8.10
N ALA A 568 -4.02 13.91 -7.01
CA ALA A 568 -4.59 13.15 -5.90
C ALA A 568 -5.74 13.90 -5.22
N VAL A 569 -5.63 15.22 -5.05
CA VAL A 569 -6.68 16.06 -4.47
C VAL A 569 -7.91 16.09 -5.38
N GLN A 570 -7.76 16.35 -6.67
CA GLN A 570 -8.86 16.38 -7.63
C GLN A 570 -9.52 15.01 -7.80
N ASN A 571 -8.73 13.94 -7.76
CA ASN A 571 -9.23 12.57 -7.82
C ASN A 571 -10.26 12.30 -6.72
N VAL A 572 -9.89 12.57 -5.46
CA VAL A 572 -10.76 12.36 -4.30
C VAL A 572 -11.99 13.28 -4.33
N ILE A 573 -11.85 14.54 -4.76
CA ILE A 573 -12.99 15.46 -4.94
C ILE A 573 -13.96 14.88 -5.95
N GLY A 574 -13.48 14.43 -7.10
CA GLY A 574 -14.32 13.90 -8.15
C GLY A 574 -15.00 12.58 -7.80
N ASP A 575 -14.31 11.68 -7.08
CA ASP A 575 -14.90 10.46 -6.54
C ASP A 575 -16.04 10.77 -5.57
N SER A 576 -15.86 11.82 -4.73
CA SER A 576 -16.82 12.21 -3.70
C SER A 576 -18.20 12.56 -4.24
N PHE A 577 -18.30 13.20 -5.39
CA PHE A 577 -19.61 13.58 -5.96
C PHE A 577 -20.08 12.68 -7.11
N ARG A 578 -19.41 11.54 -7.32
CA ARG A 578 -19.82 10.51 -8.30
C ARG A 578 -20.22 9.17 -7.67
N GLY A 579 -20.50 9.15 -6.36
CA GLY A 579 -21.08 8.00 -5.70
C GLY A 579 -20.09 7.06 -4.98
N ALA A 580 -18.86 7.50 -4.70
CA ALA A 580 -18.00 6.78 -3.76
C ALA A 580 -18.69 6.67 -2.38
N THR A 581 -18.70 5.46 -1.81
CA THR A 581 -19.31 5.26 -0.49
C THR A 581 -18.48 5.89 0.63
N TRP A 582 -17.16 5.86 0.51
CA TRP A 582 -16.25 6.66 1.32
C TRP A 582 -15.02 7.07 0.51
N VAL A 583 -14.43 8.16 0.92
CA VAL A 583 -13.21 8.70 0.32
C VAL A 583 -12.20 9.06 1.39
N SER A 584 -10.93 9.03 0.99
CA SER A 584 -9.84 9.40 1.88
C SER A 584 -8.72 10.11 1.12
N ILE A 585 -8.06 11.05 1.80
CA ILE A 585 -6.82 11.65 1.31
C ILE A 585 -5.80 11.74 2.45
N HIS A 586 -4.56 11.39 2.15
CA HIS A 586 -3.50 11.25 3.15
C HIS A 586 -2.21 11.92 2.70
N ASN A 587 -1.46 12.43 3.65
CA ASN A 587 -0.03 12.63 3.50
C ASN A 587 0.71 11.44 4.09
N GLY A 588 1.69 10.94 3.36
CA GLY A 588 2.47 9.77 3.73
C GLY A 588 2.13 8.54 2.91
N GLY A 589 3.13 7.69 2.71
CA GLY A 589 3.01 6.47 1.92
C GLY A 589 4.27 5.61 2.01
N GLY A 590 4.52 4.78 1.02
CA GLY A 590 5.66 3.85 0.97
C GLY A 590 7.03 4.53 1.00
N VAL A 591 7.11 5.82 0.71
CA VAL A 591 8.33 6.64 0.73
C VAL A 591 8.43 7.58 1.94
N GLY A 592 7.50 7.52 2.89
CA GLY A 592 7.52 8.26 4.15
C GLY A 592 6.54 9.42 4.27
N TRP A 593 6.61 10.10 5.42
CA TRP A 593 5.86 11.31 5.67
C TRP A 593 6.42 12.47 4.83
N GLY A 594 5.53 13.36 4.35
CA GLY A 594 5.93 14.55 3.61
C GLY A 594 6.33 14.32 2.16
N GLU A 595 6.50 13.08 1.75
CA GLU A 595 7.02 12.70 0.43
C GLU A 595 5.93 12.33 -0.58
N VAL A 596 4.67 12.21 -0.12
CA VAL A 596 3.57 11.73 -0.96
C VAL A 596 2.21 12.22 -0.45
N ILE A 597 1.34 12.61 -1.39
CA ILE A 597 -0.10 12.77 -1.17
C ILE A 597 -0.80 11.66 -1.93
N ASN A 598 -1.68 10.94 -1.25
CA ASN A 598 -2.41 9.84 -1.85
C ASN A 598 -3.86 9.80 -1.39
N GLY A 599 -4.73 9.29 -2.24
CA GLY A 599 -6.14 9.17 -1.97
C GLY A 599 -6.74 7.88 -2.52
N GLY A 600 -7.89 7.53 -2.00
CA GLY A 600 -8.62 6.36 -2.42
C GLY A 600 -10.07 6.40 -1.98
N PHE A 601 -10.79 5.38 -2.40
CA PHE A 601 -12.21 5.24 -2.17
C PHE A 601 -12.58 3.80 -1.79
N GLY A 602 -13.77 3.65 -1.22
CA GLY A 602 -14.53 2.42 -1.22
C GLY A 602 -15.91 2.68 -1.81
N MET A 603 -16.42 1.72 -2.57
CA MET A 603 -17.74 1.77 -3.17
C MET A 603 -18.49 0.47 -2.87
N VAL A 604 -19.68 0.58 -2.30
CA VAL A 604 -20.58 -0.56 -2.08
C VAL A 604 -21.45 -0.75 -3.33
N VAL A 605 -21.41 -1.96 -3.87
CA VAL A 605 -22.25 -2.41 -4.98
C VAL A 605 -23.28 -3.40 -4.43
N ASP A 606 -24.56 -3.14 -4.65
CA ASP A 606 -25.67 -3.85 -3.98
C ASP A 606 -26.74 -4.40 -4.90
N GLY A 607 -26.54 -4.33 -6.22
CA GLY A 607 -27.48 -4.80 -7.24
C GLY A 607 -28.48 -3.73 -7.70
N SER A 608 -28.40 -2.51 -7.16
CA SER A 608 -29.32 -1.43 -7.50
C SER A 608 -28.95 -0.70 -8.81
N GLU A 609 -29.92 0.06 -9.35
CA GLU A 609 -29.69 0.96 -10.49
C GLU A 609 -28.78 2.14 -10.12
N ASP A 610 -28.87 2.63 -8.87
CA ASP A 610 -27.99 3.67 -8.36
C ASP A 610 -26.54 3.18 -8.32
N ALA A 611 -26.30 1.95 -7.86
CA ALA A 611 -24.96 1.34 -7.90
C ALA A 611 -24.43 1.26 -9.33
N ASP A 612 -25.25 0.88 -10.32
CA ASP A 612 -24.83 0.84 -11.74
C ASP A 612 -24.47 2.24 -12.28
N ARG A 613 -25.24 3.27 -11.91
CA ARG A 613 -24.95 4.68 -12.26
C ARG A 613 -23.60 5.12 -11.64
N HIS A 614 -23.41 4.90 -10.34
CA HIS A 614 -22.16 5.25 -9.63
C HIS A 614 -20.95 4.52 -10.22
N ILE A 615 -21.09 3.24 -10.58
CA ILE A 615 -20.02 2.46 -11.25
C ILE A 615 -19.59 3.17 -12.55
N ARG A 616 -20.52 3.54 -13.41
CA ARG A 616 -20.21 4.19 -14.70
C ARG A 616 -19.56 5.55 -14.53
N GLU A 617 -20.07 6.36 -13.62
CA GLU A 617 -19.62 7.75 -13.47
C GLU A 617 -18.28 7.83 -12.71
N MET A 618 -18.17 7.12 -11.57
CA MET A 618 -17.02 7.24 -10.69
C MET A 618 -15.81 6.50 -11.23
N LEU A 619 -15.95 5.25 -11.69
CA LEU A 619 -14.80 4.49 -12.19
C LEU A 619 -14.24 5.06 -13.50
N LEU A 620 -15.09 5.70 -14.32
CA LEU A 620 -14.63 6.48 -15.47
C LEU A 620 -13.73 7.64 -15.02
N TRP A 621 -14.19 8.41 -14.04
CA TRP A 621 -13.44 9.55 -13.52
C TRP A 621 -12.17 9.11 -12.80
N ASP A 622 -12.26 8.17 -11.88
CA ASP A 622 -11.15 7.74 -11.01
C ASP A 622 -9.90 7.32 -11.80
N VAL A 623 -10.07 6.73 -12.97
CA VAL A 623 -8.97 6.36 -13.86
C VAL A 623 -8.55 7.50 -14.77
N ASN A 624 -9.52 8.12 -15.45
CA ASN A 624 -9.22 9.01 -16.58
C ASN A 624 -8.70 10.38 -16.17
N ASN A 625 -8.92 10.83 -14.91
CA ASN A 625 -8.29 12.07 -14.46
C ASN A 625 -6.76 11.94 -14.42
N GLY A 626 -6.24 10.78 -14.01
CA GLY A 626 -4.81 10.50 -14.01
C GLY A 626 -4.24 10.29 -15.41
N ILE A 627 -4.98 9.61 -16.30
CA ILE A 627 -4.57 9.49 -17.72
C ILE A 627 -4.53 10.88 -18.37
N ALA A 628 -5.51 11.73 -18.13
CA ALA A 628 -5.54 13.10 -18.66
C ALA A 628 -4.33 13.91 -18.20
N ARG A 629 -3.98 13.83 -16.90
CA ARG A 629 -2.80 14.51 -16.36
C ARG A 629 -1.49 13.98 -16.96
N ARG A 630 -1.36 12.66 -17.11
CA ARG A 630 -0.19 12.02 -17.73
C ARG A 630 -0.09 12.37 -19.21
N SER A 631 -1.22 12.43 -19.91
CA SER A 631 -1.32 12.89 -21.28
C SER A 631 -0.84 14.35 -21.42
N TRP A 632 -1.30 15.24 -20.51
CA TRP A 632 -0.87 16.63 -20.51
C TRP A 632 0.64 16.79 -20.27
N ALA A 633 1.25 15.90 -19.50
CA ALA A 633 2.69 15.81 -19.32
C ALA A 633 3.44 15.22 -20.53
N ARG A 634 2.75 14.92 -21.62
CA ARG A 634 3.28 14.36 -22.88
C ARG A 634 3.69 12.88 -22.82
N ASN A 635 3.16 12.11 -21.87
CA ASN A 635 3.36 10.66 -21.86
C ASN A 635 2.62 10.04 -23.05
N GLU A 636 3.34 9.40 -23.96
CA GLU A 636 2.78 8.91 -25.24
C GLU A 636 1.66 7.87 -25.04
N GLY A 637 1.86 6.91 -24.12
CA GLY A 637 0.86 5.91 -23.77
C GLY A 637 -0.44 6.55 -23.27
N ALA A 638 -0.32 7.59 -22.42
CA ALA A 638 -1.47 8.31 -21.89
C ALA A 638 -2.19 9.15 -22.97
N MET A 639 -1.46 9.75 -23.90
CA MET A 639 -2.08 10.42 -25.04
C MET A 639 -2.84 9.45 -25.96
N SER A 640 -2.32 8.23 -26.15
CA SER A 640 -3.03 7.17 -26.88
C SER A 640 -4.28 6.70 -26.14
N ALA A 641 -4.13 6.41 -24.85
CA ALA A 641 -5.21 5.91 -24.01
C ALA A 641 -6.38 6.92 -23.89
N ILE A 642 -6.09 8.21 -23.68
CA ILE A 642 -7.15 9.21 -23.51
C ILE A 642 -7.87 9.53 -24.83
N ARG A 643 -7.20 9.44 -25.99
CA ARG A 643 -7.87 9.55 -27.29
C ARG A 643 -8.87 8.43 -27.49
N ARG A 644 -8.48 7.19 -27.21
CA ARG A 644 -9.36 6.02 -27.27
C ARG A 644 -10.55 6.16 -26.31
N GLU A 645 -10.33 6.71 -25.12
CA GLU A 645 -11.41 6.93 -24.16
C GLU A 645 -12.38 8.02 -24.62
N MET A 646 -11.89 9.11 -25.21
CA MET A 646 -12.76 10.16 -25.81
C MET A 646 -13.61 9.63 -26.98
N GLU A 647 -13.07 8.69 -27.77
CA GLU A 647 -13.85 8.05 -28.86
C GLU A 647 -14.95 7.14 -28.33
N ARG A 648 -14.68 6.46 -27.18
CA ARG A 648 -15.62 5.52 -26.57
C ARG A 648 -16.67 6.19 -25.70
N THR A 649 -16.34 7.30 -25.06
CA THR A 649 -17.17 7.94 -24.04
C THR A 649 -17.75 9.25 -24.54
N PRO A 650 -19.05 9.27 -24.92
CA PRO A 650 -19.73 10.51 -25.35
C PRO A 650 -19.67 11.59 -24.26
N GLY A 651 -19.26 12.80 -24.66
CA GLY A 651 -19.16 13.95 -23.76
C GLY A 651 -17.82 14.08 -23.03
N LEU A 652 -16.92 13.09 -23.10
CA LEU A 652 -15.56 13.24 -22.59
C LEU A 652 -14.74 14.08 -23.58
N GLN A 653 -14.24 15.22 -23.12
CA GLN A 653 -13.34 16.10 -23.87
C GLN A 653 -12.11 16.41 -23.02
N VAL A 654 -10.95 15.98 -23.47
CA VAL A 654 -9.68 16.21 -22.80
C VAL A 654 -8.75 17.01 -23.70
N THR A 655 -8.11 18.03 -23.13
CA THR A 655 -7.10 18.82 -23.85
C THR A 655 -5.85 17.98 -24.07
N LEU A 656 -5.45 17.81 -25.33
CA LEU A 656 -4.23 17.12 -25.68
C LEU A 656 -3.07 18.12 -25.86
N PRO A 657 -1.84 17.78 -25.44
CA PRO A 657 -0.70 18.64 -25.62
C PRO A 657 -0.23 18.63 -27.08
N ASN A 658 0.31 19.77 -27.53
CA ASN A 658 1.17 19.82 -28.71
C ASN A 658 2.61 19.60 -28.25
N VAL A 659 3.33 18.69 -28.91
CA VAL A 659 4.71 18.37 -28.58
C VAL A 659 5.61 19.34 -29.34
N ALA A 660 6.41 20.12 -28.61
CA ALA A 660 7.36 21.05 -29.18
C ALA A 660 8.67 20.34 -29.53
N ASP A 661 9.37 20.86 -30.55
CA ASP A 661 10.72 20.41 -30.90
C ASP A 661 11.73 20.98 -29.90
N GLU A 662 12.32 20.11 -29.09
CA GLU A 662 13.34 20.52 -28.09
C GLU A 662 14.60 21.09 -28.70
N GLU A 663 15.02 20.63 -29.87
CA GLU A 663 16.22 21.11 -30.54
C GLU A 663 16.00 22.55 -31.01
N LEU A 664 14.85 22.85 -31.59
CA LEU A 664 14.44 24.22 -31.92
C LEU A 664 14.50 25.14 -30.69
N ILE A 665 13.94 24.70 -29.57
CA ILE A 665 13.94 25.50 -28.32
C ILE A 665 15.38 25.75 -27.84
N ARG A 666 16.23 24.72 -27.81
CA ARG A 666 17.65 24.84 -27.40
C ARG A 666 18.43 25.79 -28.29
N ASN A 667 18.19 25.77 -29.61
CA ASN A 667 18.86 26.66 -30.55
C ASN A 667 18.43 28.13 -30.31
N ILE A 668 17.14 28.38 -30.14
CA ILE A 668 16.63 29.73 -29.84
C ILE A 668 17.22 30.29 -28.53
N LEU A 669 17.37 29.44 -27.48
CA LEU A 669 17.94 29.88 -26.20
C LEU A 669 19.41 30.22 -26.35
N LYS A 670 20.20 29.49 -27.19
CA LYS A 670 21.62 29.79 -27.47
C LYS A 670 21.84 31.04 -28.31
N GLU A 671 20.88 31.39 -29.18
CA GLU A 671 20.93 32.63 -29.97
C GLU A 671 20.73 33.89 -29.12
N ASN A 672 20.15 33.73 -27.90
CA ASN A 672 19.87 34.82 -26.97
C ASN A 672 20.93 34.94 -25.84
N GLU A 673 21.92 34.07 -25.76
CA GLU A 673 23.13 34.18 -24.91
C GLU A 673 24.28 34.90 -25.66
#